data_5040ce5ec51a7d2a15f016bb2c663660
#
_entry.id   5040ce5ec51a7d2a15f016bb2c663660
#
_cell.length_a   1.000
_cell.length_b   1.000
_cell.length_c   1.000
_cell.angle_alpha   90.00
_cell.angle_beta   90.00
_cell.angle_gamma   90.00
#
_symmetry.space_group_name_H-M   'P 1'
#
loop_
_entity.id
_entity.type
_entity.pdbx_description
1 polymer ?
#
loop_
_entity_poly.entity_id
_entity_poly.type
_entity_poly.pdbx_seq_one_letter_code
_entity_poly.pdbx_strand_id
1 'polypeptide(L)'
;MKRYVLLAMGLTIAAVVFAQRTVTGKVVEKDTQEAVIQATVSLCGSDDKVVANGVTSATGAFSVKAPKNGTYTMKVTYVGFKTYTKKITIEKEQNVSLGTIQLAPDAIMLKGATVTAHASKVVLKKDTFVYNADAFRTPEGSVVEELVRKLPGAQVGDDGKITINGKEVKKILIDGKEFMTGDTETAMKNLPTSIVERVKAYDMKSDLSRVSGIEDGEEETVLDFGIRRGMNRGTMFNVDLAGGTHHRYAGRLFGGYQSSDLKIFAMANANNVNDMGFPGGGGGRFGGGRQGLNTTKMTGVNLNYEKKNRLKADLSVRWNHRNGDATINRSTENFISSTLSTFGNSWGRDLTRSNRWNIRGRLEWTPDSLWNIMLRPELSYNSNDGLSQSEDATFDEDPYKYVTNPLLSIEELVAMNLVKNNGLSNGITYSDSKSVGGTLQVNRRLSSKGRNITLRMNGNWGEGDGRSFNNNYVYYYQLLNQEGNDSVYQSNRYNVTPTKNWNYSIRATYSEPIYDRVYLQFSYEYQYKYTKSDRSTYDFSRTGLDFFGVTPVYRGWDHYLALLGGEPIDLYRNDKLSRFSEYSNYIHRTELMLRVVRKAYNLNVGVQVIPQKSHFIQDYQGVHSDVTRTVTNFSPTADIRWKFSNVGQLRFTYRGTTTQPGMSDLLDITDDSNPLNIRQGNPGLKPAFTQNIRLFYNNYYQKHQRSVMAHLNFQTTRNSISNKVTYNEQTGGYITRPENINGNWSAFGMLMFNTAIDSAAYYNVNTFTTVNYVNSVGFVSVDKNADAQKSKTRTLSLGERIATSYRNDWLEIELNGALNYTYARSQLQKNSNLSTWTFSYGGSIQLTAPWGTQLSTNLNMNSRRGFNDAAMNTNELIWNAQVSHSFLKGKALTLSLQLYDILQQQSTFSRTVNAMQRSDTEYNAITSYAMLHVIYRLNLFGGKSAREGMRGPEGPEGRRGGFGGPDGRRGGFGGAGGGFGRPRF
;
A
#
# COMPACT_ATOMS: atom_id res chain seq x y z
N MET A 1 -0.98 -70.46 19.91
CA MET A 1 -1.69 -70.64 18.64
C MET A 1 -2.63 -69.50 18.22
N LYS A 2 -3.22 -68.69 19.14
CA LYS A 2 -4.13 -67.57 18.76
C LYS A 2 -3.43 -66.33 18.13
N ARG A 3 -2.11 -66.12 18.28
CA ARG A 3 -1.36 -65.01 17.70
C ARG A 3 -0.88 -65.24 16.27
N TYR A 4 -0.78 -66.46 15.82
CA TYR A 4 -0.35 -66.80 14.45
C TYR A 4 -1.51 -66.87 13.45
N VAL A 5 -2.74 -67.13 13.95
CA VAL A 5 -3.96 -67.11 13.12
C VAL A 5 -4.39 -65.70 12.75
N LEU A 6 -4.17 -64.70 13.61
CA LEU A 6 -4.43 -63.29 13.31
C LEU A 6 -3.37 -62.71 12.36
N LEU A 7 -2.16 -63.22 12.36
CA LEU A 7 -1.10 -62.79 11.40
C LEU A 7 -1.33 -63.42 10.02
N ALA A 8 -1.82 -64.64 9.94
CA ALA A 8 -2.19 -65.31 8.70
C ALA A 8 -3.46 -64.72 8.07
N MET A 9 -4.43 -64.26 8.90
CA MET A 9 -5.63 -63.57 8.40
C MET A 9 -5.35 -62.10 7.98
N GLY A 10 -4.32 -61.46 8.56
CA GLY A 10 -3.83 -60.13 8.12
C GLY A 10 -3.06 -60.15 6.82
N LEU A 11 -2.38 -61.25 6.49
CA LEU A 11 -1.63 -61.42 5.25
C LEU A 11 -2.48 -61.83 4.06
N THR A 12 -3.66 -62.44 4.27
CA THR A 12 -4.59 -62.80 3.18
C THR A 12 -5.53 -61.67 2.76
N ILE A 13 -5.63 -60.58 3.55
CA ILE A 13 -6.42 -59.38 3.19
C ILE A 13 -5.55 -58.38 2.36
N ALA A 14 -4.23 -58.53 2.38
CA ALA A 14 -3.31 -57.66 1.67
C ALA A 14 -3.04 -58.03 0.20
N ALA A 15 -3.69 -59.06 -0.36
CA ALA A 15 -3.42 -59.56 -1.71
C ALA A 15 -4.61 -59.47 -2.68
N VAL A 16 -5.58 -58.61 -2.44
CA VAL A 16 -6.56 -58.23 -3.49
C VAL A 16 -6.23 -56.80 -3.94
N VAL A 17 -5.06 -56.66 -4.55
CA VAL A 17 -4.79 -55.55 -5.43
C VAL A 17 -5.63 -55.80 -6.68
N PHE A 18 -6.80 -55.14 -6.77
CA PHE A 18 -7.50 -55.03 -8.04
C PHE A 18 -6.54 -54.36 -9.02
N ALA A 19 -6.00 -55.09 -9.94
CA ALA A 19 -5.25 -54.58 -11.07
C ALA A 19 -6.17 -53.60 -11.82
N GLN A 20 -5.94 -52.30 -11.63
CA GLN A 20 -6.79 -51.23 -12.20
C GLN A 20 -6.24 -50.88 -13.57
N ARG A 21 -7.07 -51.05 -14.62
CA ARG A 21 -6.76 -50.61 -15.99
C ARG A 21 -6.82 -49.09 -16.05
N THR A 22 -5.74 -48.44 -15.71
CA THR A 22 -5.73 -46.99 -15.60
C THR A 22 -4.77 -46.37 -16.59
N VAL A 23 -5.25 -45.37 -17.34
CA VAL A 23 -4.41 -44.57 -18.24
C VAL A 23 -4.06 -43.30 -17.48
N THR A 24 -2.78 -43.04 -17.31
CA THR A 24 -2.27 -41.87 -16.57
C THR A 24 -1.32 -41.04 -17.44
N GLY A 25 -1.22 -39.75 -17.13
CA GLY A 25 -0.30 -38.86 -17.81
C GLY A 25 -0.43 -37.45 -17.25
N LYS A 26 0.30 -36.53 -17.86
CA LYS A 26 0.28 -35.12 -17.54
C LYS A 26 0.05 -34.30 -18.82
N VAL A 27 -0.83 -33.33 -18.77
CA VAL A 27 -1.10 -32.43 -19.91
C VAL A 27 -0.51 -31.06 -19.62
N VAL A 28 0.28 -30.54 -20.55
CA VAL A 28 0.91 -29.24 -20.51
C VAL A 28 0.66 -28.48 -21.80
N GLU A 29 0.70 -27.20 -21.79
CA GLU A 29 0.70 -26.34 -22.96
C GLU A 29 2.05 -26.45 -23.68
N LYS A 30 2.06 -26.58 -25.00
CA LYS A 30 3.27 -26.79 -25.77
C LYS A 30 4.28 -25.65 -25.65
N ASP A 31 3.81 -24.40 -25.64
CA ASP A 31 4.67 -23.23 -25.73
C ASP A 31 5.16 -22.75 -24.34
N THR A 32 4.34 -22.87 -23.31
CA THR A 32 4.63 -22.39 -21.94
C THR A 32 5.09 -23.50 -21.00
N GLN A 33 4.88 -24.77 -21.36
CA GLN A 33 5.10 -25.97 -20.51
C GLN A 33 4.29 -25.91 -19.20
N GLU A 34 3.31 -24.99 -19.08
CA GLU A 34 2.42 -24.90 -17.93
C GLU A 34 1.37 -26.03 -17.97
N ALA A 35 0.98 -26.50 -16.77
CA ALA A 35 -0.04 -27.54 -16.63
C ALA A 35 -1.40 -27.05 -17.17
N VAL A 36 -2.02 -27.80 -18.09
CA VAL A 36 -3.37 -27.55 -18.54
C VAL A 36 -4.35 -28.19 -17.54
N ILE A 37 -5.05 -27.36 -16.78
CA ILE A 37 -5.94 -27.79 -15.70
C ILE A 37 -7.36 -27.97 -16.25
N GLN A 38 -8.07 -29.02 -15.79
CA GLN A 38 -9.43 -29.34 -16.23
C GLN A 38 -9.59 -29.61 -17.73
N ALA A 39 -8.52 -30.00 -18.43
CA ALA A 39 -8.65 -30.55 -19.75
C ALA A 39 -9.40 -31.89 -19.67
N THR A 40 -10.35 -32.07 -20.57
CA THR A 40 -11.12 -33.34 -20.64
C THR A 40 -10.31 -34.38 -21.36
N VAL A 41 -10.08 -35.51 -20.72
CA VAL A 41 -9.43 -36.68 -21.26
C VAL A 41 -10.49 -37.78 -21.46
N SER A 42 -10.77 -38.13 -22.69
CA SER A 42 -11.78 -39.12 -23.07
C SER A 42 -11.15 -40.33 -23.71
N LEU A 43 -11.58 -41.52 -23.34
CA LEU A 43 -11.31 -42.76 -24.05
C LEU A 43 -12.51 -43.10 -24.92
N CYS A 44 -12.29 -43.23 -26.21
CA CYS A 44 -13.34 -43.58 -27.21
C CYS A 44 -13.11 -44.99 -27.69
N GLY A 45 -14.20 -45.75 -27.86
CA GLY A 45 -14.21 -47.05 -28.46
C GLY A 45 -13.97 -47.01 -29.99
N SER A 46 -14.06 -48.15 -30.66
CA SER A 46 -13.92 -48.28 -32.13
C SER A 46 -15.00 -47.54 -32.91
N ASP A 47 -16.14 -47.25 -32.26
CA ASP A 47 -17.29 -46.47 -32.79
C ASP A 47 -17.22 -44.97 -32.47
N ASP A 48 -16.07 -44.52 -32.01
CA ASP A 48 -15.79 -43.12 -31.56
C ASP A 48 -16.65 -42.62 -30.40
N LYS A 49 -17.42 -43.50 -29.77
CA LYS A 49 -18.20 -43.15 -28.56
C LYS A 49 -17.31 -43.15 -27.33
N VAL A 50 -17.54 -42.14 -26.45
CA VAL A 50 -16.81 -42.03 -25.19
C VAL A 50 -17.24 -43.18 -24.24
N VAL A 51 -16.29 -43.99 -23.85
CA VAL A 51 -16.48 -45.14 -22.93
C VAL A 51 -15.96 -44.86 -21.53
N ALA A 52 -15.05 -43.89 -21.37
CA ALA A 52 -14.58 -43.39 -20.11
C ALA A 52 -14.04 -41.96 -20.27
N ASN A 53 -14.14 -41.18 -19.26
CA ASN A 53 -13.55 -39.84 -19.23
C ASN A 53 -12.99 -39.44 -17.86
N GLY A 54 -12.17 -38.43 -17.85
CA GLY A 54 -11.61 -37.79 -16.68
C GLY A 54 -11.17 -36.39 -17.02
N VAL A 55 -10.76 -35.63 -16.00
CA VAL A 55 -10.23 -34.29 -16.16
C VAL A 55 -8.85 -34.16 -15.55
N THR A 56 -8.03 -33.26 -16.08
CA THR A 56 -6.70 -33.01 -15.53
C THR A 56 -6.79 -32.24 -14.22
N SER A 57 -5.95 -32.62 -13.26
CA SER A 57 -5.80 -31.99 -11.95
C SER A 57 -5.11 -30.63 -12.03
N ALA A 58 -4.96 -29.95 -10.88
CA ALA A 58 -4.21 -28.68 -10.76
C ALA A 58 -2.73 -28.78 -11.20
N THR A 59 -2.17 -29.98 -11.26
CA THR A 59 -0.80 -30.21 -11.77
C THR A 59 -0.78 -30.66 -13.24
N GLY A 60 -1.96 -30.69 -13.90
CA GLY A 60 -2.12 -31.23 -15.25
C GLY A 60 -2.14 -32.76 -15.31
N ALA A 61 -2.03 -33.45 -14.18
CA ALA A 61 -2.06 -34.92 -14.15
C ALA A 61 -3.49 -35.44 -14.32
N PHE A 62 -3.66 -36.53 -15.05
CA PHE A 62 -4.94 -37.23 -15.22
C PHE A 62 -4.82 -38.73 -14.94
N SER A 63 -5.93 -39.31 -14.61
CA SER A 63 -6.08 -40.76 -14.43
C SER A 63 -7.48 -41.16 -14.89
N VAL A 64 -7.58 -41.99 -15.92
CA VAL A 64 -8.83 -42.46 -16.50
C VAL A 64 -8.85 -43.99 -16.48
N LYS A 65 -9.92 -44.57 -15.91
CA LYS A 65 -10.12 -46.03 -15.88
C LYS A 65 -10.76 -46.52 -17.15
N ALA A 66 -10.09 -47.46 -17.84
CA ALA A 66 -10.69 -48.13 -18.98
C ALA A 66 -11.63 -49.27 -18.55
N PRO A 67 -12.82 -49.40 -19.19
CA PRO A 67 -13.82 -50.40 -18.77
C PRO A 67 -13.40 -51.85 -19.13
N LYS A 68 -12.67 -52.07 -20.19
CA LYS A 68 -12.25 -53.42 -20.71
C LYS A 68 -10.86 -53.33 -21.32
N ASN A 69 -10.24 -54.52 -21.56
CA ASN A 69 -9.05 -54.61 -22.43
C ASN A 69 -9.46 -54.30 -23.86
N GLY A 70 -8.60 -53.67 -24.61
CA GLY A 70 -8.89 -53.30 -26.00
C GLY A 70 -8.10 -52.04 -26.46
N THR A 71 -8.32 -51.72 -27.71
CA THR A 71 -7.73 -50.51 -28.32
C THR A 71 -8.73 -49.38 -28.22
N TYR A 72 -8.27 -48.26 -27.64
CA TYR A 72 -9.04 -47.02 -27.47
C TYR A 72 -8.38 -45.87 -28.20
N THR A 73 -9.22 -44.94 -28.64
CA THR A 73 -8.74 -43.64 -29.12
C THR A 73 -8.86 -42.67 -27.95
N MET A 74 -7.72 -42.29 -27.40
CA MET A 74 -7.72 -41.21 -26.37
C MET A 74 -7.79 -39.87 -27.04
N LYS A 75 -8.70 -38.99 -26.54
CA LYS A 75 -8.85 -37.61 -26.96
C LYS A 75 -8.63 -36.72 -25.76
N VAL A 76 -7.75 -35.72 -25.86
CA VAL A 76 -7.58 -34.67 -24.88
C VAL A 76 -8.05 -33.37 -25.48
N THR A 77 -9.07 -32.80 -24.87
CA THR A 77 -9.72 -31.55 -25.33
C THR A 77 -9.66 -30.48 -24.25
N TYR A 78 -9.36 -29.29 -24.69
CA TYR A 78 -9.41 -28.10 -23.82
C TYR A 78 -9.73 -26.88 -24.69
N VAL A 79 -10.54 -25.95 -24.15
CA VAL A 79 -10.96 -24.75 -24.90
C VAL A 79 -9.75 -23.92 -25.29
N GLY A 80 -9.64 -23.60 -26.58
CA GLY A 80 -8.52 -22.84 -27.14
C GLY A 80 -7.28 -23.67 -27.50
N PHE A 81 -7.37 -25.02 -27.48
CA PHE A 81 -6.28 -25.92 -27.89
C PHE A 81 -6.75 -26.92 -28.94
N LYS A 82 -5.83 -27.33 -29.81
CA LYS A 82 -6.08 -28.43 -30.76
C LYS A 82 -6.29 -29.70 -29.97
N THR A 83 -7.33 -30.46 -30.37
CA THR A 83 -7.60 -31.74 -29.78
C THR A 83 -6.41 -32.67 -30.01
N TYR A 84 -5.84 -33.19 -28.94
CA TYR A 84 -4.81 -34.23 -29.03
C TYR A 84 -5.50 -35.58 -29.10
N THR A 85 -5.09 -36.40 -30.09
CA THR A 85 -5.63 -37.75 -30.30
C THR A 85 -4.50 -38.76 -30.37
N LYS A 86 -4.64 -39.88 -29.63
CA LYS A 86 -3.67 -40.99 -29.66
C LYS A 86 -4.37 -42.31 -29.47
N LYS A 87 -4.06 -43.30 -30.32
CA LYS A 87 -4.50 -44.68 -30.14
C LYS A 87 -3.69 -45.34 -29.05
N ILE A 88 -4.33 -46.02 -28.13
CA ILE A 88 -3.71 -46.72 -26.99
C ILE A 88 -4.34 -48.11 -26.88
N THR A 89 -3.51 -49.15 -26.68
CA THR A 89 -3.97 -50.50 -26.46
C THR A 89 -3.71 -50.88 -25.02
N ILE A 90 -4.70 -51.43 -24.36
CA ILE A 90 -4.64 -51.88 -22.97
C ILE A 90 -4.78 -53.38 -22.96
N GLU A 91 -3.69 -54.04 -22.60
CA GLU A 91 -3.61 -55.50 -22.50
C GLU A 91 -3.38 -55.89 -21.05
N LYS A 92 -3.95 -57.04 -20.65
CA LYS A 92 -3.69 -57.71 -19.37
C LYS A 92 -3.70 -56.80 -18.12
N GLU A 93 -4.76 -56.03 -17.93
CA GLU A 93 -4.93 -55.25 -16.71
C GLU A 93 -3.74 -54.37 -16.32
N GLN A 94 -3.04 -53.76 -17.28
CA GLN A 94 -1.90 -52.92 -17.07
C GLN A 94 -2.28 -51.44 -16.92
N ASN A 95 -1.53 -50.70 -16.08
CA ASN A 95 -1.55 -49.26 -16.05
C ASN A 95 -0.70 -48.71 -17.19
N VAL A 96 -1.30 -47.89 -18.06
CA VAL A 96 -0.62 -47.25 -19.16
C VAL A 96 -0.26 -45.82 -18.77
N SER A 97 1.05 -45.53 -18.69
CA SER A 97 1.54 -44.16 -18.49
C SER A 97 1.93 -43.51 -19.80
N LEU A 98 1.32 -42.43 -20.15
CA LEU A 98 1.54 -41.70 -21.42
C LEU A 98 2.56 -40.57 -21.32
N GLY A 99 3.15 -40.35 -20.13
CA GLY A 99 4.09 -39.27 -19.89
C GLY A 99 3.43 -37.88 -20.00
N THR A 100 4.16 -36.93 -20.55
CA THR A 100 3.71 -35.55 -20.73
C THR A 100 3.13 -35.36 -22.13
N ILE A 101 1.87 -34.92 -22.18
CA ILE A 101 1.14 -34.61 -23.42
C ILE A 101 1.16 -33.07 -23.58
N GLN A 102 1.60 -32.60 -24.71
CA GLN A 102 1.66 -31.21 -25.05
C GLN A 102 0.47 -30.83 -25.94
N LEU A 103 -0.38 -29.90 -25.46
CA LEU A 103 -1.46 -29.32 -26.25
C LEU A 103 -0.98 -28.05 -26.96
N ALA A 104 -1.14 -28.02 -28.28
CA ALA A 104 -0.88 -26.84 -29.07
C ALA A 104 -2.09 -25.92 -29.07
N PRO A 105 -1.94 -24.59 -28.99
CA PRO A 105 -3.02 -23.65 -29.13
C PRO A 105 -3.77 -23.82 -30.43
N ASP A 106 -5.11 -23.79 -30.42
CA ASP A 106 -5.93 -23.83 -31.61
C ASP A 106 -6.44 -22.43 -31.97
N ALA A 107 -6.11 -21.99 -33.16
CA ALA A 107 -6.57 -20.71 -33.69
C ALA A 107 -8.01 -20.77 -34.24
N ILE A 108 -8.67 -21.93 -34.27
CA ILE A 108 -10.02 -22.10 -34.79
C ILE A 108 -11.01 -22.13 -33.62
N MET A 109 -11.77 -21.05 -33.44
CA MET A 109 -12.85 -20.98 -32.46
C MET A 109 -14.03 -21.86 -32.95
N LEU A 110 -14.36 -22.88 -32.14
CA LEU A 110 -15.55 -23.72 -32.37
C LEU A 110 -16.84 -22.91 -32.26
N LYS A 111 -17.59 -22.80 -33.35
CA LYS A 111 -19.00 -22.40 -33.33
C LYS A 111 -19.81 -23.49 -32.65
N GLY A 112 -20.37 -23.20 -31.50
CA GLY A 112 -21.53 -23.88 -30.94
C GLY A 112 -21.30 -25.13 -30.12
N ALA A 113 -20.80 -24.94 -28.89
CA ALA A 113 -21.22 -25.71 -27.72
C ALA A 113 -21.11 -24.78 -26.52
N THR A 114 -22.22 -24.32 -26.01
CA THR A 114 -22.26 -23.61 -24.72
C THR A 114 -22.11 -24.66 -23.63
N VAL A 115 -20.88 -25.02 -23.33
CA VAL A 115 -20.54 -25.68 -22.07
C VAL A 115 -20.36 -24.57 -21.04
N THR A 116 -21.37 -24.32 -20.24
CA THR A 116 -21.29 -23.49 -19.03
C THR A 116 -20.50 -24.20 -17.96
N ALA A 117 -19.21 -24.42 -18.21
CA ALA A 117 -18.26 -24.70 -17.16
C ALA A 117 -17.84 -23.34 -16.57
N HIS A 118 -18.46 -22.93 -15.47
CA HIS A 118 -18.01 -21.76 -14.73
C HIS A 118 -16.57 -22.00 -14.27
N ALA A 119 -15.64 -21.27 -14.86
CA ALA A 119 -14.26 -21.27 -14.39
C ALA A 119 -14.26 -20.88 -12.91
N SER A 120 -13.60 -21.67 -12.06
CA SER A 120 -13.49 -21.37 -10.64
C SER A 120 -12.96 -19.95 -10.44
N LYS A 121 -13.65 -19.13 -9.66
CA LYS A 121 -13.28 -17.73 -9.39
C LYS A 121 -11.90 -17.64 -8.77
N VAL A 122 -11.54 -18.60 -7.91
CA VAL A 122 -10.26 -18.68 -7.22
C VAL A 122 -9.74 -20.11 -7.29
N VAL A 123 -8.53 -20.29 -7.75
CA VAL A 123 -7.83 -21.59 -7.77
C VAL A 123 -6.55 -21.45 -6.96
N LEU A 124 -6.33 -22.42 -6.09
CA LEU A 124 -5.11 -22.49 -5.31
C LEU A 124 -4.11 -23.44 -6.01
N LYS A 125 -2.95 -22.90 -6.39
CA LYS A 125 -1.82 -23.66 -6.94
C LYS A 125 -0.67 -23.63 -5.95
N LYS A 126 -0.45 -24.73 -5.24
CA LYS A 126 0.56 -24.81 -4.14
C LYS A 126 0.30 -23.74 -3.07
N ASP A 127 1.06 -22.68 -3.06
CA ASP A 127 1.04 -21.53 -2.16
C ASP A 127 0.54 -20.24 -2.83
N THR A 128 0.11 -20.32 -4.10
CA THR A 128 -0.31 -19.19 -4.93
C THR A 128 -1.82 -19.20 -5.10
N PHE A 129 -2.49 -18.12 -4.72
CA PHE A 129 -3.88 -17.87 -5.06
C PHE A 129 -3.96 -17.31 -6.48
N VAL A 130 -4.73 -17.96 -7.33
CA VAL A 130 -4.97 -17.53 -8.71
C VAL A 130 -6.42 -17.15 -8.86
N TYR A 131 -6.68 -15.87 -9.01
CA TYR A 131 -8.00 -15.30 -9.24
C TYR A 131 -8.23 -15.13 -10.73
N ASN A 132 -9.39 -15.57 -11.23
CA ASN A 132 -9.80 -15.28 -12.58
C ASN A 132 -10.39 -13.87 -12.64
N ALA A 133 -9.74 -12.93 -13.35
CA ALA A 133 -10.17 -11.53 -13.39
C ALA A 133 -11.56 -11.35 -13.98
N ASP A 134 -11.95 -12.16 -14.98
CA ASP A 134 -13.26 -12.09 -15.63
C ASP A 134 -14.42 -12.51 -14.71
N ALA A 135 -14.11 -13.24 -13.63
CA ALA A 135 -15.11 -13.59 -12.63
C ALA A 135 -15.47 -12.45 -11.67
N PHE A 136 -14.73 -11.33 -11.72
CA PHE A 136 -14.93 -10.16 -10.89
C PHE A 136 -15.21 -8.94 -11.77
N ARG A 137 -16.45 -8.49 -11.74
CA ARG A 137 -16.86 -7.36 -12.58
C ARG A 137 -16.28 -6.06 -12.06
N THR A 138 -15.76 -5.29 -12.98
CA THR A 138 -15.36 -3.91 -12.74
C THR A 138 -16.05 -3.02 -13.77
N PRO A 139 -16.44 -1.80 -13.43
CA PRO A 139 -16.94 -0.83 -14.41
C PRO A 139 -15.96 -0.65 -15.55
N GLU A 140 -16.50 -0.31 -16.73
CA GLU A 140 -15.66 0.00 -17.87
C GLU A 140 -14.76 1.20 -17.58
N GLY A 141 -13.47 1.08 -17.94
CA GLY A 141 -12.46 2.10 -17.61
C GLY A 141 -11.78 1.91 -16.26
N SER A 142 -12.17 0.91 -15.48
CA SER A 142 -11.56 0.64 -14.17
C SER A 142 -10.11 0.24 -14.26
N VAL A 143 -9.40 0.55 -13.17
CA VAL A 143 -8.03 0.11 -12.92
C VAL A 143 -8.01 -1.14 -12.05
N VAL A 144 -6.86 -1.80 -11.98
CA VAL A 144 -6.71 -3.05 -11.23
C VAL A 144 -6.93 -2.88 -9.73
N GLU A 145 -6.88 -1.69 -9.17
CA GLU A 145 -7.27 -1.44 -7.78
C GLU A 145 -8.71 -1.87 -7.51
N GLU A 146 -9.66 -1.52 -8.42
CA GLU A 146 -11.05 -1.92 -8.30
C GLU A 146 -11.23 -3.44 -8.41
N LEU A 147 -10.46 -4.07 -9.30
CA LEU A 147 -10.44 -5.52 -9.39
C LEU A 147 -9.97 -6.14 -8.06
N VAL A 148 -8.87 -5.62 -7.49
CA VAL A 148 -8.29 -6.14 -6.25
C VAL A 148 -9.23 -5.96 -5.08
N ARG A 149 -9.96 -4.83 -4.97
CA ARG A 149 -10.98 -4.63 -3.94
C ARG A 149 -12.06 -5.72 -3.92
N LYS A 150 -12.33 -6.33 -5.07
CA LYS A 150 -13.32 -7.41 -5.21
C LYS A 150 -12.77 -8.81 -5.01
N LEU A 151 -11.44 -8.95 -4.92
CA LEU A 151 -10.83 -10.27 -4.70
C LEU A 151 -11.07 -10.75 -3.26
N PRO A 152 -11.49 -12.01 -3.06
CA PRO A 152 -11.58 -12.59 -1.72
C PRO A 152 -10.24 -12.51 -0.97
N GLY A 153 -10.29 -11.97 0.24
CA GLY A 153 -9.11 -11.80 1.08
C GLY A 153 -8.28 -10.54 0.81
N ALA A 154 -8.65 -9.74 -0.18
CA ALA A 154 -7.98 -8.48 -0.46
C ALA A 154 -8.63 -7.31 0.28
N GLN A 155 -7.80 -6.34 0.68
CA GLN A 155 -8.23 -5.05 1.23
C GLN A 155 -7.33 -3.96 0.68
N VAL A 156 -7.92 -2.84 0.34
CA VAL A 156 -7.20 -1.62 -0.02
C VAL A 156 -7.53 -0.57 1.02
N GLY A 157 -6.53 -0.16 1.78
CA GLY A 157 -6.64 0.85 2.83
C GLY A 157 -6.86 2.24 2.26
N ASP A 158 -7.25 3.17 3.13
CA ASP A 158 -7.43 4.58 2.78
C ASP A 158 -6.11 5.27 2.38
N ASP A 159 -5.01 4.73 2.89
CA ASP A 159 -3.64 5.13 2.57
C ASP A 159 -3.12 4.53 1.25
N GLY A 160 -3.97 3.81 0.49
CA GLY A 160 -3.60 3.13 -0.75
C GLY A 160 -2.82 1.83 -0.56
N LYS A 161 -2.54 1.43 0.67
CA LYS A 161 -1.88 0.15 0.95
C LYS A 161 -2.81 -1.02 0.70
N ILE A 162 -2.28 -2.04 0.09
CA ILE A 162 -3.01 -3.25 -0.25
C ILE A 162 -2.57 -4.36 0.69
N THR A 163 -3.54 -5.04 1.24
CA THR A 163 -3.32 -6.31 1.92
C THR A 163 -4.05 -7.43 1.21
N ILE A 164 -3.44 -8.58 1.10
CA ILE A 164 -4.06 -9.80 0.58
C ILE A 164 -3.87 -10.92 1.60
N ASN A 165 -4.96 -11.53 2.03
CA ASN A 165 -4.94 -12.51 3.11
C ASN A 165 -4.16 -12.01 4.36
N GLY A 166 -4.36 -10.71 4.70
CA GLY A 166 -3.75 -10.02 5.84
C GLY A 166 -2.27 -9.70 5.74
N LYS A 167 -1.67 -9.95 4.59
CA LYS A 167 -0.27 -9.59 4.31
C LYS A 167 -0.22 -8.37 3.41
N GLU A 168 0.60 -7.40 3.78
CA GLU A 168 0.80 -6.21 2.95
C GLU A 168 1.49 -6.59 1.63
N VAL A 169 0.91 -6.16 0.53
CA VAL A 169 1.49 -6.32 -0.81
C VAL A 169 2.65 -5.34 -0.97
N LYS A 170 3.84 -5.87 -1.19
CA LYS A 170 5.07 -5.07 -1.33
C LYS A 170 5.46 -4.77 -2.76
N LYS A 171 5.01 -5.62 -3.72
CA LYS A 171 5.35 -5.47 -5.14
C LYS A 171 4.17 -5.83 -6.03
N ILE A 172 4.06 -5.12 -7.13
CA ILE A 172 3.15 -5.41 -8.23
C ILE A 172 3.96 -5.95 -9.40
N LEU A 173 3.50 -7.05 -9.98
CA LEU A 173 4.13 -7.70 -11.10
C LEU A 173 3.16 -7.75 -12.30
N ILE A 174 3.71 -7.75 -13.51
CA ILE A 174 2.99 -8.03 -14.75
C ILE A 174 3.67 -9.23 -15.43
N ASP A 175 3.00 -10.39 -15.48
CA ASP A 175 3.57 -11.66 -15.96
C ASP A 175 4.93 -11.97 -15.29
N GLY A 176 5.02 -11.82 -13.97
CA GLY A 176 6.21 -12.11 -13.19
C GLY A 176 7.32 -11.04 -13.23
N LYS A 177 7.14 -9.93 -13.95
CA LYS A 177 8.10 -8.80 -14.01
C LYS A 177 7.60 -7.63 -13.17
N GLU A 178 8.48 -7.04 -12.36
CA GLU A 178 8.12 -5.95 -11.44
C GLU A 178 7.67 -4.72 -12.23
N PHE A 179 6.52 -4.19 -11.86
CA PHE A 179 5.92 -3.00 -12.47
C PHE A 179 5.92 -1.85 -11.49
N MET A 180 6.43 -0.69 -11.88
CA MET A 180 6.60 0.51 -11.05
C MET A 180 7.34 0.19 -9.74
N THR A 181 8.59 -0.23 -9.86
CA THR A 181 9.44 -0.72 -8.77
C THR A 181 9.31 0.09 -7.47
N GLY A 182 8.85 -0.58 -6.40
CA GLY A 182 8.68 0.01 -5.07
C GLY A 182 7.52 1.00 -4.94
N ASP A 183 6.59 1.04 -5.90
CA ASP A 183 5.42 1.91 -5.87
C ASP A 183 4.15 1.15 -6.26
N THR A 184 3.59 0.45 -5.29
CA THR A 184 2.38 -0.35 -5.47
C THR A 184 1.15 0.51 -5.74
N GLU A 185 1.05 1.70 -5.13
CA GLU A 185 -0.08 2.60 -5.30
C GLU A 185 -0.17 3.10 -6.74
N THR A 186 0.93 3.61 -7.30
CA THR A 186 0.96 4.05 -8.69
C THR A 186 0.68 2.90 -9.65
N ALA A 187 1.22 1.72 -9.39
CA ALA A 187 0.95 0.54 -10.23
C ALA A 187 -0.53 0.19 -10.25
N MET A 188 -1.19 0.17 -9.09
CA MET A 188 -2.59 -0.20 -8.93
C MET A 188 -3.54 0.81 -9.57
N LYS A 189 -3.23 2.09 -9.46
CA LYS A 189 -4.08 3.18 -9.94
C LYS A 189 -3.89 3.50 -11.43
N ASN A 190 -2.99 2.83 -12.15
CA ASN A 190 -2.72 3.12 -13.55
C ASN A 190 -2.83 1.92 -14.49
N LEU A 191 -2.84 0.69 -13.99
CA LEU A 191 -2.98 -0.50 -14.81
C LEU A 191 -4.46 -0.77 -15.11
N PRO A 192 -4.91 -0.77 -16.40
CA PRO A 192 -6.31 -1.02 -16.73
C PRO A 192 -6.72 -2.47 -16.47
N THR A 193 -7.91 -2.70 -15.92
CA THR A 193 -8.44 -4.07 -15.70
C THR A 193 -8.66 -4.82 -17.01
N SER A 194 -8.94 -4.11 -18.09
CA SER A 194 -9.28 -4.70 -19.40
C SER A 194 -8.20 -5.59 -19.99
N ILE A 195 -6.93 -5.41 -19.60
CA ILE A 195 -5.82 -6.21 -20.10
C ILE A 195 -5.53 -7.44 -19.21
N VAL A 196 -6.14 -7.52 -18.01
CA VAL A 196 -5.84 -8.57 -17.04
C VAL A 196 -6.75 -9.77 -17.24
N GLU A 197 -6.19 -10.97 -17.34
CA GLU A 197 -6.90 -12.25 -17.39
C GLU A 197 -6.96 -12.90 -16.01
N ARG A 198 -5.87 -12.82 -15.24
CA ARG A 198 -5.74 -13.44 -13.91
C ARG A 198 -4.89 -12.60 -12.97
N VAL A 199 -5.16 -12.73 -11.69
CA VAL A 199 -4.34 -12.14 -10.63
C VAL A 199 -3.78 -13.26 -9.79
N LYS A 200 -2.46 -13.32 -9.62
CA LYS A 200 -1.81 -14.27 -8.72
C LYS A 200 -1.37 -13.54 -7.45
N ALA A 201 -1.68 -14.09 -6.29
CA ALA A 201 -1.20 -13.59 -5.01
C ALA A 201 -0.35 -14.67 -4.34
N TYR A 202 0.89 -14.34 -4.03
CA TYR A 202 1.84 -15.28 -3.41
C TYR A 202 2.96 -14.55 -2.66
N ASP A 203 3.65 -15.29 -1.81
CA ASP A 203 4.86 -14.81 -1.16
C ASP A 203 6.07 -15.08 -2.06
N MET A 204 6.66 -14.02 -2.60
CA MET A 204 7.87 -14.08 -3.39
C MET A 204 9.08 -14.18 -2.45
N LYS A 205 9.99 -15.11 -2.72
CA LYS A 205 11.23 -15.23 -1.97
C LYS A 205 12.05 -13.95 -2.04
N SER A 206 12.69 -13.56 -0.94
CA SER A 206 13.66 -12.49 -0.95
C SER A 206 14.76 -12.76 -1.99
N ASP A 207 15.44 -11.72 -2.45
CA ASP A 207 16.53 -11.91 -3.43
C ASP A 207 17.64 -12.81 -2.87
N LEU A 208 17.93 -12.69 -1.56
CA LEU A 208 18.91 -13.55 -0.91
C LEU A 208 18.42 -15.01 -0.84
N SER A 209 17.19 -15.22 -0.42
CA SER A 209 16.58 -16.55 -0.35
C SER A 209 16.48 -17.23 -1.74
N ARG A 210 16.18 -16.45 -2.77
CA ARG A 210 16.09 -16.94 -4.17
C ARG A 210 17.44 -17.42 -4.68
N VAL A 211 18.52 -16.71 -4.38
CA VAL A 211 19.86 -17.02 -4.87
C VAL A 211 20.55 -18.07 -4.00
N SER A 212 20.44 -17.95 -2.68
CA SER A 212 21.07 -18.90 -1.73
C SER A 212 20.33 -20.24 -1.65
N GLY A 213 19.02 -20.26 -1.95
CA GLY A 213 18.14 -21.40 -1.74
C GLY A 213 17.71 -21.59 -0.28
N ILE A 214 18.11 -20.70 0.63
CA ILE A 214 17.79 -20.76 2.06
C ILE A 214 16.65 -19.77 2.34
N GLU A 215 15.52 -20.24 2.88
CA GLU A 215 14.42 -19.38 3.30
C GLU A 215 14.84 -18.54 4.50
N ASP A 216 14.88 -17.23 4.32
CA ASP A 216 15.32 -16.24 5.33
C ASP A 216 14.18 -15.66 6.16
N GLY A 217 12.93 -15.98 5.79
CA GLY A 217 11.74 -15.45 6.44
C GLY A 217 11.37 -14.03 6.03
N GLU A 218 12.09 -13.46 5.04
CA GLU A 218 11.86 -12.12 4.50
C GLU A 218 11.18 -12.17 3.13
N GLU A 219 10.22 -13.10 2.98
CA GLU A 219 9.41 -13.15 1.77
C GLU A 219 8.50 -11.93 1.69
N GLU A 220 8.30 -11.45 0.48
CA GLU A 220 7.43 -10.31 0.18
C GLU A 220 6.15 -10.80 -0.51
N THR A 221 5.00 -10.41 0.02
CA THR A 221 3.73 -10.71 -0.65
C THR A 221 3.58 -9.84 -1.88
N VAL A 222 3.26 -10.47 -3.02
CA VAL A 222 3.14 -9.82 -4.33
C VAL A 222 1.80 -10.10 -4.97
N LEU A 223 1.34 -9.16 -5.81
CA LEU A 223 0.27 -9.36 -6.77
C LEU A 223 0.87 -9.37 -8.18
N ASP A 224 0.68 -10.47 -8.90
CA ASP A 224 1.16 -10.67 -10.27
C ASP A 224 -0.05 -10.71 -11.22
N PHE A 225 -0.19 -9.68 -12.04
CA PHE A 225 -1.24 -9.54 -13.04
C PHE A 225 -0.83 -10.24 -14.33
N GLY A 226 -1.47 -11.39 -14.60
CA GLY A 226 -1.32 -12.09 -15.86
C GLY A 226 -2.12 -11.42 -16.96
N ILE A 227 -1.45 -11.03 -18.04
CA ILE A 227 -2.08 -10.37 -19.19
C ILE A 227 -2.86 -11.39 -20.01
N ARG A 228 -3.97 -10.92 -20.63
CA ARG A 228 -4.84 -11.74 -21.50
C ARG A 228 -4.04 -12.41 -22.59
N ARG A 229 -4.40 -13.67 -22.88
CA ARG A 229 -3.79 -14.45 -23.95
C ARG A 229 -3.91 -13.73 -25.28
N GLY A 230 -2.83 -13.76 -26.06
CA GLY A 230 -2.75 -13.04 -27.33
C GLY A 230 -2.36 -11.55 -27.18
N MET A 231 -2.34 -11.00 -25.96
CA MET A 231 -1.88 -9.64 -25.69
C MET A 231 -0.42 -9.62 -25.18
N ASN A 232 0.28 -10.73 -25.13
CA ASN A 232 1.65 -10.86 -24.64
C ASN A 232 2.72 -10.32 -25.61
N ARG A 233 2.34 -9.96 -26.84
CA ARG A 233 3.24 -9.36 -27.84
C ARG A 233 2.49 -8.35 -28.71
N GLY A 234 2.82 -7.07 -28.56
CA GLY A 234 2.19 -6.00 -29.31
C GLY A 234 2.16 -4.66 -28.55
N THR A 235 1.33 -3.76 -29.03
CA THR A 235 1.18 -2.42 -28.46
C THR A 235 -0.25 -2.24 -27.96
N MET A 236 -0.39 -1.62 -26.80
CA MET A 236 -1.67 -1.19 -26.22
C MET A 236 -1.65 0.29 -25.92
N PHE A 237 -2.81 0.92 -26.02
CA PHE A 237 -2.98 2.33 -25.73
C PHE A 237 -4.39 2.56 -25.16
N ASN A 238 -4.47 3.26 -24.04
CA ASN A 238 -5.72 3.60 -23.38
C ASN A 238 -5.68 5.08 -23.01
N VAL A 239 -6.67 5.82 -23.44
CA VAL A 239 -6.86 7.25 -23.13
C VAL A 239 -8.21 7.41 -22.47
N ASP A 240 -8.27 8.13 -21.36
CA ASP A 240 -9.49 8.56 -20.67
C ASP A 240 -9.41 10.06 -20.47
N LEU A 241 -10.35 10.80 -21.05
CA LEU A 241 -10.50 12.24 -20.89
C LEU A 241 -11.86 12.52 -20.27
N ALA A 242 -11.87 13.32 -19.23
CA ALA A 242 -13.11 13.67 -18.53
C ALA A 242 -13.16 15.15 -18.19
N GLY A 243 -14.34 15.70 -18.36
CA GLY A 243 -14.72 17.04 -17.92
C GLY A 243 -16.00 16.98 -17.10
N GLY A 244 -16.14 17.88 -16.15
CA GLY A 244 -17.27 17.85 -15.24
C GLY A 244 -17.68 19.20 -14.68
N THR A 245 -18.69 19.19 -13.83
CA THR A 245 -19.17 20.36 -13.09
C THR A 245 -18.10 20.89 -12.15
N HIS A 246 -18.25 22.15 -11.69
CA HIS A 246 -17.29 22.79 -10.76
C HIS A 246 -15.85 22.79 -11.26
N HIS A 247 -15.65 22.93 -12.59
CA HIS A 247 -14.32 22.91 -13.23
C HIS A 247 -13.51 21.63 -12.94
N ARG A 248 -14.20 20.49 -12.69
CA ARG A 248 -13.51 19.21 -12.48
C ARG A 248 -13.05 18.64 -13.81
N TYR A 249 -11.83 18.10 -13.80
CA TYR A 249 -11.27 17.42 -14.97
C TYR A 249 -10.42 16.22 -14.54
N ALA A 250 -10.33 15.25 -15.43
CA ALA A 250 -9.38 14.15 -15.34
C ALA A 250 -8.92 13.75 -16.74
N GLY A 251 -7.62 13.62 -16.91
CA GLY A 251 -7.01 13.15 -18.15
C GLY A 251 -6.00 12.06 -17.85
N ARG A 252 -6.08 10.92 -18.55
CA ARG A 252 -5.21 9.77 -18.32
C ARG A 252 -4.82 9.11 -19.60
N LEU A 253 -3.57 8.71 -19.63
CA LEU A 253 -2.95 7.99 -20.71
C LEU A 253 -2.19 6.80 -20.14
N PHE A 254 -2.44 5.63 -20.70
CA PHE A 254 -1.62 4.44 -20.46
C PHE A 254 -1.30 3.81 -21.80
N GLY A 255 -0.03 3.62 -22.09
CA GLY A 255 0.42 2.97 -23.31
C GLY A 255 1.58 2.04 -23.04
N GLY A 256 1.72 1.02 -23.88
CA GLY A 256 2.81 0.10 -23.71
C GLY A 256 3.07 -0.77 -24.93
N TYR A 257 4.33 -1.16 -25.04
CA TYR A 257 4.80 -2.20 -25.94
C TYR A 257 5.34 -3.36 -25.13
N GLN A 258 4.97 -4.55 -25.52
CA GLN A 258 5.51 -5.75 -24.88
C GLN A 258 5.87 -6.83 -25.88
N SER A 259 6.95 -7.56 -25.56
CA SER A 259 7.42 -8.76 -26.25
C SER A 259 7.91 -9.76 -25.20
N SER A 260 8.44 -10.92 -25.63
CA SER A 260 9.02 -11.94 -24.74
C SER A 260 10.11 -11.37 -23.82
N ASP A 261 10.96 -10.49 -24.36
CA ASP A 261 12.18 -10.03 -23.68
C ASP A 261 12.09 -8.60 -23.18
N LEU A 262 11.25 -7.77 -23.82
CA LEU A 262 11.14 -6.33 -23.55
C LEU A 262 9.70 -5.94 -23.25
N LYS A 263 9.49 -5.22 -22.14
CA LYS A 263 8.24 -4.54 -21.82
C LYS A 263 8.54 -3.06 -21.54
N ILE A 264 7.82 -2.18 -22.21
CA ILE A 264 7.87 -0.74 -21.98
C ILE A 264 6.46 -0.25 -21.74
N PHE A 265 6.23 0.43 -20.64
CA PHE A 265 4.95 1.07 -20.33
C PHE A 265 5.18 2.54 -20.03
N ALA A 266 4.32 3.39 -20.56
CA ALA A 266 4.28 4.82 -20.29
C ALA A 266 2.89 5.20 -19.80
N MET A 267 2.83 6.11 -18.84
CA MET A 267 1.59 6.59 -18.27
C MET A 267 1.65 8.08 -17.98
N ALA A 268 0.53 8.73 -18.09
CA ALA A 268 0.35 10.12 -17.67
C ALA A 268 -1.04 10.30 -17.05
N ASN A 269 -1.13 11.17 -16.05
CA ASN A 269 -2.37 11.51 -15.38
C ASN A 269 -2.35 12.99 -14.99
N ALA A 270 -3.46 13.67 -15.20
CA ALA A 270 -3.68 15.02 -14.69
C ALA A 270 -5.14 15.15 -14.24
N ASN A 271 -5.38 15.54 -12.99
CA ASN A 271 -6.74 15.68 -12.47
C ASN A 271 -6.79 16.65 -11.28
N ASN A 272 -7.99 17.16 -10.99
CA ASN A 272 -8.30 17.96 -9.81
C ASN A 272 -9.43 17.35 -8.96
N VAL A 273 -9.55 16.03 -8.96
CA VAL A 273 -10.55 15.26 -8.21
C VAL A 273 -9.93 14.41 -7.11
N ASN A 274 -8.81 14.84 -6.53
CA ASN A 274 -8.06 14.17 -5.47
C ASN A 274 -7.62 12.73 -5.82
N ASP A 275 -7.48 12.43 -7.11
CA ASP A 275 -7.13 11.09 -7.55
C ASP A 275 -5.72 11.05 -8.17
N MET A 276 -4.97 9.99 -7.88
CA MET A 276 -3.64 9.75 -8.44
C MET A 276 -3.64 8.71 -9.56
N GLY A 277 -4.78 8.15 -9.92
CA GLY A 277 -4.92 7.09 -10.91
C GLY A 277 -6.20 7.17 -11.74
N PHE A 278 -6.59 6.06 -12.36
CA PHE A 278 -7.83 5.97 -13.12
C PHE A 278 -9.05 5.97 -12.20
N PRO A 279 -10.12 6.74 -12.41
CA PRO A 279 -11.36 6.57 -11.71
C PRO A 279 -12.00 5.27 -12.20
N GLY A 280 -11.99 4.27 -11.36
CA GLY A 280 -12.74 3.05 -11.60
C GLY A 280 -13.92 3.03 -10.68
N GLY A 281 -15.10 3.11 -11.22
CA GLY A 281 -16.30 3.21 -10.45
C GLY A 281 -16.58 2.05 -9.49
N GLY A 282 -17.49 2.27 -8.63
CA GLY A 282 -18.25 1.26 -7.88
C GLY A 282 -17.64 0.73 -6.61
N GLY A 283 -18.07 1.28 -5.51
CA GLY A 283 -18.04 0.59 -4.20
C GLY A 283 -16.88 0.94 -3.27
N GLY A 284 -16.21 2.04 -3.45
CA GLY A 284 -15.22 2.45 -2.49
C GLY A 284 -14.70 3.85 -2.73
N ARG A 285 -15.14 4.79 -1.96
CA ARG A 285 -14.64 6.16 -1.89
C ARG A 285 -14.31 6.80 -3.23
N PHE A 286 -15.32 7.25 -3.90
CA PHE A 286 -15.22 8.34 -4.82
C PHE A 286 -14.62 9.54 -4.08
N GLY A 287 -13.39 9.93 -4.40
CA GLY A 287 -12.78 11.18 -3.94
C GLY A 287 -12.62 11.38 -2.43
N GLY A 288 -13.10 10.48 -1.59
CA GLY A 288 -13.08 10.67 -0.15
C GLY A 288 -11.90 10.00 0.52
N GLY A 289 -10.92 10.74 0.94
CA GLY A 289 -9.81 10.23 1.76
C GLY A 289 -8.58 11.12 1.76
N ARG A 290 -8.47 12.12 0.88
CA ARG A 290 -7.42 13.11 0.98
C ARG A 290 -7.98 14.41 1.50
N GLN A 291 -7.35 14.88 2.55
CA GLN A 291 -7.59 16.15 3.16
C GLN A 291 -7.32 17.26 2.14
N GLY A 292 -8.25 18.22 2.04
CA GLY A 292 -8.13 19.36 1.15
C GLY A 292 -8.43 19.08 -0.33
N LEU A 293 -8.32 20.12 -1.11
CA LEU A 293 -8.50 20.11 -2.55
C LEU A 293 -7.14 19.90 -3.21
N ASN A 294 -6.98 18.86 -4.01
CA ASN A 294 -5.69 18.55 -4.62
C ASN A 294 -5.80 18.46 -6.13
N THR A 295 -4.87 19.12 -6.80
CA THR A 295 -4.60 18.94 -8.21
C THR A 295 -3.31 18.12 -8.35
N THR A 296 -3.37 17.05 -9.13
CA THR A 296 -2.23 16.17 -9.33
C THR A 296 -1.91 16.01 -10.82
N LYS A 297 -0.62 16.00 -11.14
CA LYS A 297 -0.09 15.61 -12.45
C LYS A 297 0.99 14.55 -12.24
N MET A 298 0.99 13.53 -13.06
CA MET A 298 1.96 12.44 -12.97
C MET A 298 2.34 11.96 -14.35
N THR A 299 3.61 11.66 -14.53
CA THR A 299 4.11 10.95 -15.71
C THR A 299 5.09 9.87 -15.25
N GLY A 300 5.00 8.70 -15.86
CA GLY A 300 5.87 7.59 -15.54
C GLY A 300 6.21 6.71 -16.73
N VAL A 301 7.41 6.16 -16.72
CA VAL A 301 7.87 5.16 -17.68
C VAL A 301 8.46 3.99 -16.92
N ASN A 302 8.09 2.79 -17.32
CA ASN A 302 8.62 1.55 -16.79
C ASN A 302 9.17 0.69 -17.94
N LEU A 303 10.42 0.24 -17.80
CA LEU A 303 11.09 -0.62 -18.75
C LEU A 303 11.55 -1.88 -18.04
N ASN A 304 11.25 -3.05 -18.61
CA ASN A 304 11.76 -4.33 -18.16
C ASN A 304 12.38 -5.06 -19.36
N TYR A 305 13.63 -5.46 -19.22
CA TYR A 305 14.36 -6.25 -20.19
C TYR A 305 14.91 -7.51 -19.56
N GLU A 306 14.69 -8.66 -20.18
CA GLU A 306 15.20 -9.94 -19.68
C GLU A 306 15.72 -10.79 -20.85
N LYS A 307 16.96 -11.24 -20.75
CA LYS A 307 17.59 -12.08 -21.75
C LYS A 307 18.03 -13.41 -21.16
N LYS A 308 17.37 -14.49 -21.61
CA LYS A 308 17.74 -15.90 -21.31
C LYS A 308 18.01 -16.18 -19.82
N ASN A 309 17.26 -15.57 -18.92
CA ASN A 309 17.45 -15.66 -17.45
C ASN A 309 18.87 -15.30 -16.95
N ARG A 310 19.72 -14.71 -17.79
CA ARG A 310 21.09 -14.31 -17.44
C ARG A 310 21.23 -12.83 -17.10
N LEU A 311 20.45 -12.01 -17.78
CA LEU A 311 20.45 -10.56 -17.59
C LEU A 311 19.03 -10.07 -17.42
N LYS A 312 18.75 -9.35 -16.32
CA LYS A 312 17.51 -8.63 -16.10
C LYS A 312 17.84 -7.17 -15.84
N ALA A 313 17.16 -6.28 -16.53
CA ALA A 313 17.29 -4.85 -16.35
C ALA A 313 15.90 -4.24 -16.25
N ASP A 314 15.63 -3.59 -15.13
CA ASP A 314 14.40 -2.87 -14.87
C ASP A 314 14.74 -1.40 -14.64
N LEU A 315 13.95 -0.50 -15.22
CA LEU A 315 14.04 0.95 -15.00
C LEU A 315 12.64 1.52 -14.81
N SER A 316 12.48 2.29 -13.76
CA SER A 316 11.27 3.05 -13.49
C SER A 316 11.64 4.52 -13.30
N VAL A 317 11.04 5.38 -14.10
CA VAL A 317 11.15 6.85 -14.00
C VAL A 317 9.78 7.40 -13.74
N ARG A 318 9.64 8.25 -12.71
CA ARG A 318 8.37 8.88 -12.36
C ARG A 318 8.56 10.32 -11.95
N TRP A 319 7.71 11.16 -12.45
CA TRP A 319 7.50 12.52 -12.00
C TRP A 319 6.09 12.70 -11.47
N ASN A 320 5.98 13.35 -10.31
CA ASN A 320 4.71 13.77 -9.71
C ASN A 320 4.76 15.25 -9.42
N HIS A 321 3.69 15.96 -9.76
CA HIS A 321 3.42 17.32 -9.34
C HIS A 321 2.09 17.36 -8.60
N ARG A 322 2.04 18.05 -7.46
CA ARG A 322 0.81 18.21 -6.67
C ARG A 322 0.70 19.65 -6.21
N ASN A 323 -0.50 20.22 -6.37
CA ASN A 323 -0.94 21.42 -5.68
C ASN A 323 -2.04 21.02 -4.70
N GLY A 324 -1.93 21.47 -3.46
CA GLY A 324 -2.91 21.25 -2.41
C GLY A 324 -3.42 22.57 -1.86
N ASP A 325 -4.72 22.64 -1.55
CA ASP A 325 -5.37 23.71 -0.80
C ASP A 325 -6.18 23.03 0.31
N ALA A 326 -5.64 23.04 1.51
CA ALA A 326 -6.25 22.42 2.67
C ALA A 326 -6.66 23.49 3.67
N THR A 327 -7.96 23.57 3.96
CA THR A 327 -8.50 24.33 5.10
C THR A 327 -8.79 23.34 6.21
N ILE A 328 -8.35 23.65 7.42
CA ILE A 328 -8.38 22.79 8.59
C ILE A 328 -9.06 23.53 9.72
N ASN A 329 -10.15 22.96 10.25
CA ASN A 329 -10.76 23.38 11.50
C ASN A 329 -10.45 22.33 12.56
N ARG A 330 -9.97 22.75 13.73
CA ARG A 330 -9.62 21.84 14.81
C ARG A 330 -10.13 22.36 16.14
N SER A 331 -10.73 21.44 16.90
CA SER A 331 -11.07 21.63 18.30
C SER A 331 -10.31 20.63 19.16
N THR A 332 -9.71 21.06 20.25
CA THR A 332 -8.92 20.24 21.15
C THR A 332 -9.36 20.40 22.59
N GLU A 333 -9.25 19.33 23.36
CA GLU A 333 -9.30 19.34 24.82
C GLU A 333 -8.02 18.71 25.34
N ASN A 334 -7.24 19.48 26.09
CA ASN A 334 -6.00 19.01 26.68
C ASN A 334 -6.26 18.61 28.13
N PHE A 335 -5.88 17.39 28.50
CA PHE A 335 -6.08 16.83 29.84
C PHE A 335 -4.92 17.21 30.75
N ILE A 336 -5.11 18.21 31.61
CA ILE A 336 -4.06 18.77 32.48
C ILE A 336 -4.04 18.07 33.83
N SER A 337 -5.20 17.96 34.51
CA SER A 337 -5.35 17.29 35.80
C SER A 337 -6.72 16.62 35.91
N SER A 338 -7.05 16.06 37.06
CA SER A 338 -8.36 15.45 37.30
C SER A 338 -9.53 16.44 37.25
N THR A 339 -9.23 17.73 37.38
CA THR A 339 -10.24 18.82 37.47
C THR A 339 -10.01 19.92 36.45
N LEU A 340 -8.85 19.94 35.77
CA LEU A 340 -8.47 20.97 34.85
C LEU A 340 -8.24 20.40 33.45
N SER A 341 -8.98 20.93 32.50
CA SER A 341 -8.74 20.80 31.05
C SER A 341 -8.55 22.17 30.44
N THR A 342 -7.85 22.28 29.35
CA THR A 342 -7.89 23.46 28.50
C THR A 342 -8.44 23.13 27.15
N PHE A 343 -9.07 24.07 26.51
CA PHE A 343 -9.73 23.92 25.24
C PHE A 343 -9.02 24.79 24.22
N GLY A 344 -8.82 24.25 23.02
CA GLY A 344 -8.20 24.99 21.93
C GLY A 344 -9.05 24.90 20.68
N ASN A 345 -9.17 26.00 19.97
CA ASN A 345 -9.73 26.04 18.63
C ASN A 345 -8.68 26.59 17.67
N SER A 346 -8.61 26.04 16.49
CA SER A 346 -7.75 26.56 15.45
C SER A 346 -8.39 26.44 14.08
N TRP A 347 -8.16 27.44 13.27
CA TRP A 347 -8.40 27.47 11.85
C TRP A 347 -7.06 27.57 11.13
N GLY A 348 -6.89 26.90 10.02
CA GLY A 348 -5.69 27.01 9.21
C GLY A 348 -5.99 26.79 7.74
N ARG A 349 -5.21 27.42 6.86
CA ARG A 349 -5.20 27.16 5.43
C ARG A 349 -3.77 26.95 4.97
N ASP A 350 -3.54 25.77 4.39
CA ASP A 350 -2.26 25.36 3.83
C ASP A 350 -2.36 25.21 2.32
N LEU A 351 -1.63 26.05 1.60
CA LEU A 351 -1.40 25.92 0.17
C LEU A 351 -0.04 25.25 -0.05
N THR A 352 -0.02 24.15 -0.75
CA THR A 352 1.21 23.40 -1.00
C THR A 352 1.43 23.16 -2.48
N ARG A 353 2.69 23.20 -2.90
CA ARG A 353 3.09 22.83 -4.26
C ARG A 353 4.32 21.94 -4.18
N SER A 354 4.24 20.74 -4.73
CA SER A 354 5.36 19.79 -4.69
C SER A 354 5.67 19.20 -6.05
N ASN A 355 6.98 18.99 -6.28
CA ASN A 355 7.49 18.23 -7.42
C ASN A 355 8.38 17.12 -6.90
N ARG A 356 8.16 15.92 -7.43
CA ARG A 356 8.94 14.75 -7.06
C ARG A 356 9.36 13.96 -8.29
N TRP A 357 10.65 13.74 -8.42
CA TRP A 357 11.24 12.80 -9.37
C TRP A 357 11.78 11.59 -8.64
N ASN A 358 11.47 10.41 -9.15
CA ASN A 358 12.04 9.16 -8.66
C ASN A 358 12.49 8.34 -9.86
N ILE A 359 13.75 7.94 -9.83
CA ILE A 359 14.35 7.05 -10.82
C ILE A 359 14.91 5.86 -10.06
N ARG A 360 14.43 4.68 -10.39
CA ARG A 360 14.86 3.41 -9.78
C ARG A 360 15.24 2.43 -10.85
N GLY A 361 16.38 1.79 -10.67
CA GLY A 361 16.88 0.77 -11.55
C GLY A 361 17.11 -0.55 -10.81
N ARG A 362 17.14 -1.63 -11.58
CA ARG A 362 17.63 -2.94 -11.15
C ARG A 362 18.36 -3.56 -12.33
N LEU A 363 19.59 -3.92 -12.10
CA LEU A 363 20.39 -4.72 -13.01
C LEU A 363 20.78 -6.01 -12.29
N GLU A 364 20.32 -7.15 -12.75
CA GLU A 364 20.68 -8.45 -12.22
C GLU A 364 21.39 -9.26 -13.29
N TRP A 365 22.60 -9.67 -13.00
CA TRP A 365 23.43 -10.48 -13.87
C TRP A 365 23.79 -11.80 -13.20
N THR A 366 23.48 -12.89 -13.89
CA THR A 366 23.77 -14.25 -13.47
C THR A 366 24.68 -14.88 -14.52
N PRO A 367 26.01 -14.66 -14.40
CA PRO A 367 26.97 -15.18 -15.41
C PRO A 367 26.93 -16.69 -15.51
N ASP A 368 26.78 -17.37 -14.38
CA ASP A 368 26.65 -18.81 -14.26
C ASP A 368 25.73 -19.20 -13.10
N SER A 369 25.66 -20.49 -12.77
CA SER A 369 24.81 -21.02 -11.69
C SER A 369 25.34 -20.73 -10.27
N LEU A 370 26.56 -20.21 -10.13
CA LEU A 370 27.22 -19.98 -8.85
C LEU A 370 27.18 -18.50 -8.44
N TRP A 371 27.16 -17.58 -9.40
CA TRP A 371 27.20 -16.16 -9.17
C TRP A 371 25.87 -15.47 -9.46
N ASN A 372 25.50 -14.53 -8.58
CA ASN A 372 24.45 -13.56 -8.83
C ASN A 372 24.95 -12.17 -8.40
N ILE A 373 24.94 -11.24 -9.33
CA ILE A 373 25.33 -9.85 -9.09
C ILE A 373 24.13 -8.97 -9.37
N MET A 374 23.76 -8.12 -8.41
CA MET A 374 22.59 -7.26 -8.51
C MET A 374 22.94 -5.85 -8.08
N LEU A 375 22.68 -4.90 -8.96
CA LEU A 375 22.81 -3.46 -8.72
C LEU A 375 21.41 -2.81 -8.75
N ARG A 376 21.11 -2.00 -7.75
CA ARG A 376 19.87 -1.21 -7.64
C ARG A 376 20.19 0.25 -7.41
N PRO A 377 20.37 1.06 -8.46
CA PRO A 377 20.52 2.50 -8.33
C PRO A 377 19.18 3.16 -8.01
N GLU A 378 19.22 4.22 -7.23
CA GLU A 378 18.08 5.06 -6.90
C GLU A 378 18.48 6.52 -6.91
N LEU A 379 17.71 7.37 -7.61
CA LEU A 379 17.84 8.81 -7.60
C LEU A 379 16.50 9.42 -7.27
N SER A 380 16.50 10.43 -6.42
CA SER A 380 15.30 11.20 -6.13
C SER A 380 15.62 12.70 -6.06
N TYR A 381 14.66 13.48 -6.52
CA TYR A 381 14.60 14.92 -6.33
C TYR A 381 13.21 15.30 -5.86
N ASN A 382 13.13 16.03 -4.76
CA ASN A 382 11.87 16.56 -4.26
C ASN A 382 12.01 18.06 -4.07
N SER A 383 10.98 18.83 -4.43
CA SER A 383 10.84 20.21 -4.00
C SER A 383 9.44 20.46 -3.47
N ASN A 384 9.34 21.20 -2.40
CA ASN A 384 8.08 21.58 -1.78
C ASN A 384 8.06 23.10 -1.56
N ASP A 385 7.00 23.75 -1.98
CA ASP A 385 6.65 25.12 -1.64
C ASP A 385 5.40 25.10 -0.75
N GLY A 386 5.33 25.93 0.27
CA GLY A 386 4.19 26.06 1.16
C GLY A 386 3.85 27.50 1.44
N LEU A 387 2.55 27.77 1.53
CA LEU A 387 1.97 28.98 2.13
C LEU A 387 1.05 28.52 3.26
N SER A 388 1.21 29.07 4.44
CA SER A 388 0.36 28.75 5.59
C SER A 388 -0.20 30.03 6.22
N GLN A 389 -1.46 29.95 6.61
CA GLN A 389 -2.15 30.97 7.43
C GLN A 389 -2.90 30.21 8.50
N SER A 390 -2.80 30.64 9.74
CA SER A 390 -3.57 30.04 10.82
C SER A 390 -3.93 31.05 11.90
N GLU A 391 -5.04 30.77 12.55
CA GLU A 391 -5.51 31.41 13.77
C GLU A 391 -5.80 30.32 14.78
N ASP A 392 -5.38 30.51 16.02
CA ASP A 392 -5.66 29.62 17.12
C ASP A 392 -5.97 30.38 18.40
N ALA A 393 -6.76 29.78 19.27
CA ALA A 393 -7.06 30.33 20.59
C ALA A 393 -7.14 29.20 21.63
N THR A 394 -6.73 29.54 22.86
CA THR A 394 -6.80 28.66 24.03
C THR A 394 -7.76 29.23 25.06
N PHE A 395 -8.64 28.37 25.59
CA PHE A 395 -9.71 28.73 26.50
C PHE A 395 -9.60 27.93 27.80
N ASP A 396 -10.07 28.53 28.90
CA ASP A 396 -10.17 27.89 30.21
C ASP A 396 -11.29 26.88 30.31
N GLU A 397 -12.39 27.14 29.62
CA GLU A 397 -13.54 26.24 29.51
C GLU A 397 -13.90 25.96 28.04
N ASP A 398 -14.76 25.00 27.84
CA ASP A 398 -15.28 24.67 26.52
C ASP A 398 -16.07 25.85 25.94
N PRO A 399 -15.51 26.55 24.92
CA PRO A 399 -16.12 27.78 24.39
C PRO A 399 -17.45 27.52 23.67
N TYR A 400 -17.70 26.30 23.22
CA TYR A 400 -18.98 25.94 22.57
C TYR A 400 -20.18 25.94 23.52
N LYS A 401 -19.96 26.07 24.82
CA LYS A 401 -21.03 26.31 25.78
C LYS A 401 -21.64 27.72 25.66
N TYR A 402 -20.88 28.67 25.11
CA TYR A 402 -21.19 30.08 25.09
C TYR A 402 -21.46 30.59 23.68
N VAL A 403 -20.65 30.15 22.70
CA VAL A 403 -20.70 30.63 21.31
C VAL A 403 -20.66 29.49 20.33
N THR A 404 -21.19 29.71 19.13
CA THR A 404 -21.17 28.68 18.05
C THR A 404 -19.85 28.64 17.28
N ASN A 405 -19.15 29.77 17.19
CA ASN A 405 -17.87 29.88 16.51
C ASN A 405 -16.85 30.61 17.40
N PRO A 406 -16.04 29.91 18.18
CA PRO A 406 -15.12 30.49 19.13
C PRO A 406 -14.12 31.49 18.55
N LEU A 407 -13.55 31.23 17.36
CA LEU A 407 -12.55 32.12 16.75
C LEU A 407 -13.16 33.40 16.21
N LEU A 408 -14.42 33.39 15.78
CA LEU A 408 -15.12 34.62 15.37
C LEU A 408 -15.71 35.44 16.55
N SER A 409 -15.73 34.84 17.75
CA SER A 409 -16.31 35.47 18.97
C SER A 409 -15.25 35.69 20.05
N ILE A 410 -13.98 35.90 19.66
CA ILE A 410 -12.86 36.07 20.60
C ILE A 410 -13.13 37.24 21.57
N GLU A 411 -13.58 38.41 21.09
CA GLU A 411 -13.84 39.56 21.88
C GLU A 411 -14.92 39.29 22.97
N GLU A 412 -15.99 38.58 22.61
CA GLU A 412 -17.04 38.18 23.54
C GLU A 412 -16.49 37.24 24.63
N LEU A 413 -15.70 36.27 24.25
CA LEU A 413 -15.07 35.29 25.15
C LEU A 413 -13.98 35.92 26.03
N VAL A 414 -13.28 36.95 25.54
CA VAL A 414 -12.35 37.78 26.33
C VAL A 414 -13.12 38.56 27.41
N ALA A 415 -14.25 39.17 27.05
CA ALA A 415 -15.10 39.87 28.02
C ALA A 415 -15.61 38.96 29.15
N MET A 416 -15.73 37.65 28.88
CA MET A 416 -16.06 36.61 29.86
C MET A 416 -14.85 36.07 30.62
N ASN A 417 -13.64 36.57 30.34
CA ASN A 417 -12.36 36.09 30.89
C ASN A 417 -12.09 34.58 30.63
N LEU A 418 -12.54 34.09 29.50
CA LEU A 418 -12.39 32.69 29.13
C LEU A 418 -11.17 32.43 28.22
N VAL A 419 -10.64 33.49 27.57
CA VAL A 419 -9.52 33.36 26.59
C VAL A 419 -8.19 33.53 27.32
N LYS A 420 -7.29 32.56 27.14
CA LYS A 420 -5.91 32.67 27.61
C LYS A 420 -4.99 33.34 26.60
N ASN A 421 -5.07 32.88 25.36
CA ASN A 421 -4.31 33.45 24.27
C ASN A 421 -5.07 33.32 22.94
N ASN A 422 -4.71 34.18 22.01
CA ASN A 422 -5.10 34.09 20.61
C ASN A 422 -3.85 34.29 19.75
N GLY A 423 -3.58 33.36 18.85
CA GLY A 423 -2.42 33.34 17.97
C GLY A 423 -2.79 33.52 16.50
N LEU A 424 -2.06 34.41 15.83
CA LEU A 424 -2.10 34.57 14.38
C LEU A 424 -0.76 34.15 13.79
N SER A 425 -0.80 33.36 12.75
CA SER A 425 0.44 32.91 12.07
C SER A 425 0.28 32.96 10.56
N ASN A 426 1.29 33.45 9.89
CA ASN A 426 1.44 33.22 8.45
C ASN A 426 2.89 32.82 8.10
N GLY A 427 3.04 32.11 6.99
CA GLY A 427 4.38 31.69 6.59
C GLY A 427 4.47 31.28 5.14
N ILE A 428 5.68 31.41 4.63
CA ILE A 428 6.09 30.85 3.35
C ILE A 428 7.25 29.90 3.57
N THR A 429 7.22 28.74 2.94
CA THR A 429 8.24 27.72 3.07
C THR A 429 8.69 27.21 1.70
N TYR A 430 9.94 26.86 1.61
CA TYR A 430 10.50 26.13 0.49
C TYR A 430 11.48 25.08 1.02
N SER A 431 11.48 23.93 0.42
CA SER A 431 12.54 22.94 0.62
C SER A 431 12.79 22.16 -0.65
N ASP A 432 14.04 21.87 -0.92
CA ASP A 432 14.39 20.84 -1.88
C ASP A 432 15.27 19.76 -1.25
N SER A 433 15.33 18.62 -1.92
CA SER A 433 16.23 17.54 -1.56
C SER A 433 16.59 16.72 -2.78
N LYS A 434 17.88 16.46 -2.92
CA LYS A 434 18.48 15.60 -3.94
C LYS A 434 19.07 14.39 -3.23
N SER A 435 18.84 13.20 -3.77
CA SER A 435 19.39 11.98 -3.18
C SER A 435 19.83 11.04 -4.29
N VAL A 436 21.03 10.52 -4.15
CA VAL A 436 21.64 9.51 -5.01
C VAL A 436 22.07 8.35 -4.13
N GLY A 437 21.59 7.17 -4.47
CA GLY A 437 21.91 5.99 -3.67
C GLY A 437 21.80 4.71 -4.48
N GLY A 438 22.04 3.60 -3.78
CA GLY A 438 21.87 2.30 -4.38
C GLY A 438 22.38 1.16 -3.53
N THR A 439 22.08 -0.06 -4.01
CA THR A 439 22.53 -1.30 -3.40
C THR A 439 23.26 -2.13 -4.43
N LEU A 440 24.46 -2.60 -4.10
CA LEU A 440 25.18 -3.65 -4.81
C LEU A 440 25.16 -4.91 -3.95
N GLN A 441 24.65 -6.01 -4.50
CA GLN A 441 24.65 -7.32 -3.85
C GLN A 441 25.36 -8.33 -4.75
N VAL A 442 26.34 -9.00 -4.18
CA VAL A 442 27.07 -10.08 -4.84
C VAL A 442 26.89 -11.33 -4.00
N ASN A 443 26.34 -12.37 -4.60
CA ASN A 443 26.19 -13.67 -3.98
C ASN A 443 26.99 -14.73 -4.73
N ARG A 444 27.69 -15.57 -3.98
CA ARG A 444 28.39 -16.74 -4.52
C ARG A 444 27.96 -18.00 -3.77
N ARG A 445 27.46 -18.97 -4.53
CA ARG A 445 27.19 -20.29 -4.04
C ARG A 445 28.50 -21.08 -3.98
N LEU A 446 28.83 -21.63 -2.81
CA LEU A 446 30.08 -22.37 -2.57
C LEU A 446 29.89 -23.88 -2.63
N SER A 447 28.65 -24.37 -2.40
CA SER A 447 28.33 -25.78 -2.51
C SER A 447 26.87 -26.01 -2.94
N SER A 448 26.58 -27.22 -3.43
CA SER A 448 25.20 -27.65 -3.73
C SER A 448 24.32 -27.84 -2.49
N LYS A 449 24.94 -28.01 -1.30
CA LYS A 449 24.25 -28.17 -0.01
C LYS A 449 23.78 -26.86 0.62
N GLY A 450 24.00 -25.70 -0.06
CA GLY A 450 23.53 -24.39 0.42
C GLY A 450 24.58 -23.52 1.10
N ARG A 451 25.87 -23.96 1.16
CA ARG A 451 26.95 -23.07 1.60
C ARG A 451 27.07 -21.89 0.64
N ASN A 452 27.00 -20.67 1.17
CA ASN A 452 27.08 -19.47 0.35
C ASN A 452 27.68 -18.28 1.13
N ILE A 453 28.19 -17.33 0.35
CA ILE A 453 28.63 -16.03 0.85
C ILE A 453 27.91 -14.94 0.08
N THR A 454 27.47 -13.91 0.79
CA THR A 454 26.82 -12.72 0.21
C THR A 454 27.51 -11.48 0.73
N LEU A 455 27.92 -10.62 -0.17
CA LEU A 455 28.36 -9.27 0.12
C LEU A 455 27.29 -8.30 -0.35
N ARG A 456 26.83 -7.43 0.56
CA ARG A 456 25.86 -6.38 0.25
C ARG A 456 26.41 -5.04 0.65
N MET A 457 26.46 -4.11 -0.28
CA MET A 457 26.87 -2.74 -0.08
C MET A 457 25.69 -1.83 -0.35
N ASN A 458 25.40 -0.92 0.55
CA ASN A 458 24.40 0.13 0.35
C ASN A 458 25.11 1.47 0.49
N GLY A 459 24.73 2.43 -0.32
CA GLY A 459 25.17 3.80 -0.21
C GLY A 459 24.02 4.74 -0.54
N ASN A 460 23.96 5.86 0.17
CA ASN A 460 23.06 6.96 -0.12
C ASN A 460 23.73 8.27 0.26
N TRP A 461 23.69 9.22 -0.64
CA TRP A 461 24.10 10.59 -0.44
C TRP A 461 22.90 11.50 -0.69
N GLY A 462 22.73 12.52 0.14
CA GLY A 462 21.64 13.48 0.02
C GLY A 462 22.10 14.88 0.39
N GLU A 463 21.52 15.85 -0.29
CA GLU A 463 21.69 17.28 -0.05
C GLU A 463 20.32 17.94 -0.16
N GLY A 464 20.06 18.94 0.67
CA GLY A 464 18.82 19.70 0.65
C GLY A 464 19.06 21.14 1.08
N ASP A 465 18.21 22.03 0.59
CA ASP A 465 18.10 23.40 1.02
C ASP A 465 16.67 23.66 1.53
N GLY A 466 16.56 24.34 2.65
CA GLY A 466 15.31 24.75 3.24
C GLY A 466 15.31 26.25 3.50
N ARG A 467 14.20 26.91 3.20
CA ARG A 467 13.97 28.32 3.50
C ARG A 467 12.57 28.50 4.06
N SER A 468 12.45 29.32 5.09
CA SER A 468 11.13 29.64 5.63
C SER A 468 11.09 31.07 6.14
N PHE A 469 9.99 31.73 5.89
CA PHE A 469 9.64 32.99 6.54
C PHE A 469 8.39 32.72 7.37
N ASN A 470 8.46 32.93 8.68
CA ASN A 470 7.38 32.64 9.63
C ASN A 470 7.11 33.91 10.44
N ASN A 471 5.89 34.37 10.42
CA ASN A 471 5.39 35.51 11.19
C ASN A 471 4.34 35.00 12.16
N ASN A 472 4.52 35.27 13.43
CA ASN A 472 3.60 34.86 14.47
C ASN A 472 3.31 36.04 15.40
N TYR A 473 2.02 36.21 15.75
CA TYR A 473 1.53 37.08 16.80
C TYR A 473 0.75 36.24 17.81
N VAL A 474 1.02 36.43 19.10
CA VAL A 474 0.26 35.80 20.17
C VAL A 474 -0.13 36.86 21.17
N TYR A 475 -1.43 37.03 21.38
CA TYR A 475 -2.02 37.91 22.40
C TYR A 475 -2.32 37.04 23.63
N TYR A 476 -1.82 37.50 24.80
CA TYR A 476 -2.10 36.88 26.10
C TYR A 476 -3.03 37.75 26.91
N TYR A 477 -4.23 37.27 27.15
CA TYR A 477 -5.28 38.04 27.87
C TYR A 477 -5.24 37.88 29.37
N GLN A 478 -4.49 36.92 29.89
CA GLN A 478 -4.30 36.63 31.32
C GLN A 478 -2.87 36.92 31.80
N LEU A 479 -2.02 37.47 30.94
CA LEU A 479 -0.65 37.86 31.26
C LEU A 479 -0.43 39.33 30.93
N LEU A 480 -0.24 40.15 31.98
CA LEU A 480 0.00 41.57 31.79
C LEU A 480 1.50 41.85 31.57
N ASN A 481 1.79 42.86 30.74
CA ASN A 481 3.13 43.40 30.56
C ASN A 481 3.49 44.35 31.74
N GLN A 482 4.70 44.92 31.73
CA GLN A 482 5.17 45.84 32.77
C GLN A 482 4.32 47.13 32.92
N GLU A 483 3.55 47.45 31.88
CA GLU A 483 2.68 48.65 31.85
C GLU A 483 1.23 48.33 32.29
N GLY A 484 0.92 47.07 32.62
CA GLY A 484 -0.40 46.63 33.03
C GLY A 484 -1.35 46.32 31.86
N ASN A 485 -0.87 46.32 30.63
CA ASN A 485 -1.64 45.92 29.42
C ASN A 485 -1.44 44.45 29.14
N ASP A 486 -2.32 43.88 28.31
CA ASP A 486 -2.16 42.49 27.78
C ASP A 486 -0.82 42.31 27.11
N SER A 487 -0.18 41.17 27.39
CA SER A 487 1.15 40.87 26.85
C SER A 487 1.03 40.36 25.41
N VAL A 488 1.91 40.83 24.54
CA VAL A 488 1.96 40.42 23.14
C VAL A 488 3.33 39.79 22.85
N TYR A 489 3.35 38.65 22.21
CA TYR A 489 4.55 38.04 21.67
C TYR A 489 4.52 38.10 20.16
N GLN A 490 5.57 38.67 19.58
CA GLN A 490 5.79 38.72 18.13
C GLN A 490 7.05 37.94 17.73
N SER A 491 6.96 37.19 16.65
CA SER A 491 8.09 36.48 16.09
C SER A 491 8.05 36.51 14.55
N ASN A 492 8.97 37.27 13.96
CA ASN A 492 9.11 37.39 12.51
C ASN A 492 10.51 36.88 12.14
N ARG A 493 10.59 35.72 11.50
CA ARG A 493 11.87 35.02 11.30
C ARG A 493 12.02 34.50 9.89
N TYR A 494 13.17 34.75 9.30
CA TYR A 494 13.63 34.12 8.08
C TYR A 494 14.71 33.08 8.41
N ASN A 495 14.52 31.85 7.95
CA ASN A 495 15.46 30.76 8.18
C ASN A 495 15.98 30.23 6.85
N VAL A 496 17.29 29.98 6.80
CA VAL A 496 17.96 29.27 5.72
C VAL A 496 18.64 28.05 6.31
N THR A 497 18.34 26.85 5.77
CA THR A 497 18.74 25.58 6.38
C THR A 497 19.31 24.63 5.33
N PRO A 498 20.56 24.75 4.94
CA PRO A 498 21.25 23.74 4.13
C PRO A 498 21.47 22.47 4.95
N THR A 499 21.25 21.32 4.30
CA THR A 499 21.42 20.00 4.92
C THR A 499 22.26 19.09 4.01
N LYS A 500 23.11 18.26 4.63
CA LYS A 500 23.86 17.21 3.93
C LYS A 500 23.79 15.92 4.73
N ASN A 501 23.60 14.82 4.03
CA ASN A 501 23.63 13.51 4.66
C ASN A 501 24.27 12.48 3.75
N TRP A 502 24.99 11.51 4.33
CA TRP A 502 25.38 10.30 3.65
C TRP A 502 25.37 9.12 4.60
N ASN A 503 25.05 7.99 4.04
CA ASN A 503 24.96 6.73 4.76
C ASN A 503 25.50 5.64 3.85
N TYR A 504 26.45 4.83 4.37
CA TYR A 504 26.88 3.64 3.66
C TYR A 504 26.97 2.46 4.64
N SER A 505 26.74 1.27 4.12
CA SER A 505 26.93 0.04 4.86
C SER A 505 27.51 -1.06 3.98
N ILE A 506 28.31 -1.92 4.59
CA ILE A 506 28.88 -3.11 3.98
C ILE A 506 28.55 -4.28 4.90
N ARG A 507 27.78 -5.24 4.38
CA ARG A 507 27.38 -6.45 5.10
C ARG A 507 27.91 -7.69 4.39
N ALA A 508 28.67 -8.49 5.11
CA ALA A 508 29.06 -9.82 4.71
C ALA A 508 28.20 -10.85 5.46
N THR A 509 27.67 -11.84 4.75
CA THR A 509 26.85 -12.91 5.30
C THR A 509 27.39 -14.23 4.82
N TYR A 510 27.70 -15.14 5.73
CA TYR A 510 28.13 -16.50 5.45
C TYR A 510 27.11 -17.49 6.01
N SER A 511 26.74 -18.48 5.22
CA SER A 511 25.82 -19.54 5.62
C SER A 511 26.47 -20.89 5.48
N GLU A 512 26.57 -21.61 6.61
CA GLU A 512 27.15 -22.96 6.73
C GLU A 512 26.03 -23.99 6.94
N PRO A 513 25.87 -24.99 6.08
CA PRO A 513 25.00 -26.13 6.35
C PRO A 513 25.69 -27.06 7.40
N ILE A 514 25.14 -27.08 8.62
CA ILE A 514 25.62 -27.93 9.71
C ILE A 514 24.98 -29.31 9.73
N TYR A 515 23.77 -29.41 9.17
CA TYR A 515 23.05 -30.65 8.98
C TYR A 515 22.12 -30.51 7.75
N ASP A 516 21.49 -31.62 7.31
CA ASP A 516 20.53 -31.53 6.21
C ASP A 516 19.45 -30.48 6.47
N ARG A 517 19.42 -29.43 5.62
CA ARG A 517 18.50 -28.27 5.73
C ARG A 517 18.52 -27.55 7.08
N VAL A 518 19.64 -27.61 7.79
CA VAL A 518 19.93 -26.82 8.98
C VAL A 518 21.17 -25.98 8.72
N TYR A 519 21.03 -24.67 8.87
CA TYR A 519 22.07 -23.70 8.54
C TYR A 519 22.40 -22.84 9.74
N LEU A 520 23.69 -22.63 9.97
CA LEU A 520 24.19 -21.58 10.86
C LEU A 520 24.61 -20.40 9.97
N GLN A 521 24.01 -19.27 10.19
CA GLN A 521 24.30 -18.06 9.45
C GLN A 521 24.97 -17.04 10.35
N PHE A 522 26.12 -16.56 9.91
CA PHE A 522 26.84 -15.47 10.53
C PHE A 522 26.81 -14.26 9.59
N SER A 523 26.50 -13.07 10.14
CA SER A 523 26.57 -11.82 9.40
C SER A 523 27.30 -10.77 10.20
N TYR A 524 28.11 -10.00 9.51
CA TYR A 524 28.70 -8.78 10.05
C TYR A 524 28.41 -7.62 9.10
N GLU A 525 27.93 -6.51 9.67
CA GLU A 525 27.66 -5.27 8.96
C GLU A 525 28.34 -4.11 9.66
N TYR A 526 29.09 -3.35 8.90
CA TYR A 526 29.53 -2.02 9.28
C TYR A 526 28.67 -0.99 8.59
N GLN A 527 28.14 0.00 9.33
CA GLN A 527 27.34 1.09 8.80
C GLN A 527 27.85 2.41 9.39
N TYR A 528 28.03 3.39 8.51
CA TYR A 528 28.31 4.78 8.87
C TYR A 528 27.15 5.65 8.43
N LYS A 529 26.70 6.53 9.32
CA LYS A 529 25.69 7.56 9.03
C LYS A 529 26.25 8.93 9.39
N TYR A 530 26.05 9.89 8.53
CA TYR A 530 26.38 11.27 8.76
C TYR A 530 25.22 12.18 8.37
N THR A 531 24.95 13.20 9.18
CA THR A 531 23.99 14.24 8.90
C THR A 531 24.53 15.57 9.40
N LYS A 532 24.45 16.59 8.56
CA LYS A 532 24.78 17.98 8.89
C LYS A 532 23.60 18.86 8.55
N SER A 533 23.28 19.79 9.45
CA SER A 533 22.27 20.82 9.25
C SER A 533 22.84 22.14 9.80
N ASP A 534 22.73 23.21 9.03
CA ASP A 534 23.30 24.51 9.35
C ASP A 534 22.24 25.59 9.12
N ARG A 535 21.38 25.78 10.15
CA ARG A 535 20.30 26.76 10.08
C ARG A 535 20.80 28.13 10.51
N SER A 536 20.75 29.09 9.59
CA SER A 536 20.87 30.53 9.90
C SER A 536 19.48 31.12 10.10
N THR A 537 19.26 31.81 11.21
CA THR A 537 18.02 32.49 11.53
C THR A 537 18.23 33.99 11.58
N TYR A 538 17.42 34.71 10.82
CA TYR A 538 17.35 36.17 10.80
C TYR A 538 16.06 36.58 11.49
N ASP A 539 16.15 37.42 12.53
CA ASP A 539 15.06 37.75 13.43
C ASP A 539 14.67 39.23 13.30
N PHE A 540 13.48 39.45 12.80
CA PHE A 540 12.92 40.79 12.56
C PHE A 540 11.87 41.17 13.64
N SER A 541 11.73 40.40 14.71
CA SER A 541 10.69 40.54 15.73
C SER A 541 10.71 41.89 16.45
N ARG A 542 11.83 42.63 16.42
CA ARG A 542 12.02 43.91 17.11
C ARG A 542 12.09 45.12 16.18
N THR A 543 11.83 44.93 14.89
CA THR A 543 11.93 46.03 13.91
C THR A 543 10.72 46.94 13.89
N GLY A 544 9.59 46.52 14.48
CA GLY A 544 8.31 47.21 14.37
C GLY A 544 7.65 47.17 12.99
N LEU A 545 8.22 46.40 12.05
CA LEU A 545 7.67 46.22 10.70
C LEU A 545 6.45 45.27 10.72
N ASP A 546 5.44 45.65 9.95
CA ASP A 546 4.26 44.80 9.76
C ASP A 546 4.47 43.79 8.62
N PHE A 547 4.83 42.58 9.00
CA PHE A 547 4.99 41.45 8.06
C PHE A 547 3.65 40.78 7.68
N PHE A 548 2.57 41.00 8.42
CA PHE A 548 1.23 40.54 8.09
C PHE A 548 0.57 41.33 6.96
N GLY A 549 1.00 42.58 6.74
CA GLY A 549 0.59 43.41 5.61
C GLY A 549 1.09 42.91 4.24
N VAL A 550 2.04 41.98 4.23
CA VAL A 550 2.59 41.44 2.98
C VAL A 550 1.78 40.21 2.54
N THR A 551 1.21 40.28 1.33
CA THR A 551 0.51 39.10 0.76
C THR A 551 1.49 37.96 0.53
N PRO A 552 1.31 36.78 1.17
CA PRO A 552 2.23 35.69 1.01
C PRO A 552 2.12 35.06 -0.38
N VAL A 553 3.25 34.87 -1.04
CA VAL A 553 3.37 34.15 -2.32
C VAL A 553 4.45 33.08 -2.23
N TYR A 554 4.36 32.06 -3.04
CA TYR A 554 5.38 31.00 -3.09
C TYR A 554 6.76 31.58 -3.35
N ARG A 555 7.72 31.27 -2.45
CA ARG A 555 9.10 31.78 -2.49
C ARG A 555 9.22 33.30 -2.42
N GLY A 556 8.21 33.98 -1.88
CA GLY A 556 8.11 35.43 -1.83
C GLY A 556 8.88 36.07 -0.67
N TRP A 557 10.00 35.48 -0.20
CA TRP A 557 10.82 36.09 0.84
C TRP A 557 11.35 37.48 0.46
N ASP A 558 11.62 37.75 -0.81
CA ASP A 558 12.06 39.06 -1.26
C ASP A 558 11.01 40.16 -1.01
N HIS A 559 9.70 39.82 -1.05
CA HIS A 559 8.63 40.77 -0.70
C HIS A 559 8.69 41.14 0.78
N TYR A 560 9.03 40.22 1.65
CA TYR A 560 9.22 40.50 3.09
C TYR A 560 10.53 41.24 3.33
N LEU A 561 11.61 40.84 2.68
CA LEU A 561 12.92 41.47 2.82
C LEU A 561 12.96 42.89 2.24
N ALA A 562 12.07 43.21 1.30
CA ALA A 562 11.92 44.58 0.79
C ALA A 562 11.48 45.59 1.86
N LEU A 563 10.80 45.16 2.93
CA LEU A 563 10.44 45.99 4.07
C LEU A 563 11.66 46.53 4.82
N LEU A 564 12.82 45.88 4.69
CA LEU A 564 14.07 46.33 5.31
C LEU A 564 14.68 47.54 4.64
N GLY A 565 14.09 48.06 3.55
CA GLY A 565 14.56 49.29 2.89
C GLY A 565 15.96 49.19 2.26
N GLY A 566 16.48 47.96 2.02
CA GLY A 566 17.78 47.72 1.46
C GLY A 566 18.90 47.49 2.50
N GLU A 567 18.59 47.46 3.79
CA GLU A 567 19.54 47.06 4.82
C GLU A 567 20.04 45.62 4.62
N PRO A 568 21.35 45.37 4.87
CA PRO A 568 21.88 44.00 4.77
C PRO A 568 21.19 43.03 5.75
N ILE A 569 20.70 41.91 5.26
CA ILE A 569 20.00 40.90 6.09
C ILE A 569 20.86 40.37 7.23
N ASP A 570 22.20 40.36 7.08
CA ASP A 570 23.11 39.83 8.11
C ASP A 570 23.11 40.65 9.39
N LEU A 571 22.60 41.92 9.39
CA LEU A 571 22.40 42.72 10.60
C LEU A 571 21.34 42.11 11.52
N TYR A 572 20.45 41.33 10.98
CA TYR A 572 19.36 40.68 11.70
C TYR A 572 19.65 39.22 12.05
N ARG A 573 20.87 38.74 11.77
CA ARG A 573 21.25 37.37 12.11
C ARG A 573 21.24 37.18 13.63
N ASN A 574 20.49 36.20 14.09
CA ASN A 574 20.38 35.85 15.49
C ASN A 574 21.11 34.53 15.75
N ASP A 575 22.32 34.62 16.32
CA ASP A 575 23.14 33.42 16.58
C ASP A 575 22.54 32.49 17.64
N LYS A 576 21.78 33.04 18.61
CA LYS A 576 21.07 32.18 19.58
C LYS A 576 19.99 31.33 18.95
N LEU A 577 19.27 31.87 17.96
CA LEU A 577 18.23 31.15 17.25
C LEU A 577 18.79 30.35 16.07
N SER A 578 19.99 30.67 15.59
CA SER A 578 20.69 29.89 14.58
C SER A 578 21.12 28.54 15.19
N ARG A 579 21.15 27.50 14.37
CA ARG A 579 21.46 26.14 14.87
C ARG A 579 22.34 25.39 13.89
N PHE A 580 23.56 25.17 14.30
CA PHE A 580 24.45 24.21 13.65
C PHE A 580 24.29 22.84 14.32
N SER A 581 24.25 21.76 13.55
CA SER A 581 24.29 20.41 14.09
C SER A 581 24.98 19.45 13.13
N GLU A 582 25.86 18.62 13.69
CA GLU A 582 26.56 17.56 12.98
C GLU A 582 26.45 16.26 13.76
N TYR A 583 26.04 15.19 13.08
CA TYR A 583 25.84 13.89 13.68
C TYR A 583 26.54 12.81 12.87
N SER A 584 27.41 12.07 13.53
CA SER A 584 28.09 10.90 12.99
C SER A 584 27.73 9.67 13.82
N ASN A 585 27.45 8.55 13.16
CA ASN A 585 27.14 7.30 13.86
C ASN A 585 27.83 6.11 13.20
N TYR A 586 28.69 5.44 13.95
CA TYR A 586 29.42 4.24 13.58
C TYR A 586 28.72 3.03 14.21
N ILE A 587 28.16 2.17 13.37
CA ILE A 587 27.34 1.04 13.81
C ILE A 587 27.99 -0.25 13.34
N HIS A 588 28.27 -1.14 14.28
CA HIS A 588 28.69 -2.51 14.00
C HIS A 588 27.53 -3.44 14.35
N ARG A 589 27.14 -4.30 13.44
CA ARG A 589 26.06 -5.26 13.68
C ARG A 589 26.57 -6.66 13.43
N THR A 590 26.65 -7.45 14.46
CA THR A 590 27.00 -8.87 14.39
C THR A 590 25.74 -9.68 14.64
N GLU A 591 25.46 -10.62 13.76
CA GLU A 591 24.28 -11.47 13.83
C GLU A 591 24.66 -12.93 13.74
N LEU A 592 24.11 -13.74 14.64
CA LEU A 592 24.17 -15.18 14.60
C LEU A 592 22.75 -15.72 14.50
N MET A 593 22.48 -16.54 13.48
CA MET A 593 21.14 -17.05 13.18
C MET A 593 21.19 -18.55 12.91
N LEU A 594 20.38 -19.31 13.63
CA LEU A 594 20.09 -20.72 13.31
C LEU A 594 18.84 -20.78 12.44
N ARG A 595 18.95 -21.44 11.28
CA ARG A 595 17.86 -21.63 10.35
C ARG A 595 17.60 -23.10 10.10
N VAL A 596 16.38 -23.55 10.34
CA VAL A 596 15.92 -24.91 10.05
C VAL A 596 14.81 -24.83 9.01
N VAL A 597 15.01 -25.43 7.86
CA VAL A 597 14.05 -25.42 6.74
C VAL A 597 13.53 -26.84 6.52
N ARG A 598 12.31 -27.11 6.98
CA ARG A 598 11.63 -28.41 6.80
C ARG A 598 10.37 -28.25 5.96
N LYS A 599 9.87 -29.33 5.42
CA LYS A 599 8.61 -29.30 4.65
C LYS A 599 7.41 -28.82 5.48
N ALA A 600 7.34 -29.26 6.75
CA ALA A 600 6.26 -28.91 7.65
C ALA A 600 6.52 -27.65 8.47
N TYR A 601 7.76 -27.25 8.69
CA TYR A 601 8.06 -26.05 9.49
C TYR A 601 9.38 -25.40 9.08
N ASN A 602 9.45 -24.09 9.29
CA ASN A 602 10.69 -23.31 9.22
C ASN A 602 10.89 -22.63 10.57
N LEU A 603 12.13 -22.67 11.06
CA LEU A 603 12.55 -22.02 12.30
C LEU A 603 13.74 -21.13 11.98
N ASN A 604 13.65 -19.86 12.34
CA ASN A 604 14.74 -18.90 12.30
C ASN A 604 14.87 -18.30 13.71
N VAL A 605 15.95 -18.57 14.40
CA VAL A 605 16.20 -18.03 15.76
C VAL A 605 17.60 -17.46 15.80
N GLY A 606 17.72 -16.25 16.31
CA GLY A 606 19.03 -15.60 16.40
C GLY A 606 19.07 -14.38 17.28
N VAL A 607 20.24 -13.83 17.38
CA VAL A 607 20.50 -12.59 18.12
C VAL A 607 21.42 -11.69 17.32
N GLN A 608 21.13 -10.40 17.36
CA GLN A 608 22.02 -9.36 16.88
C GLN A 608 22.61 -8.60 18.07
N VAL A 609 23.89 -8.38 18.03
CA VAL A 609 24.63 -7.49 18.94
C VAL A 609 25.07 -6.30 18.12
N ILE A 610 24.74 -5.09 18.59
CA ILE A 610 24.86 -3.86 17.81
C ILE A 610 25.61 -2.81 18.65
N PRO A 611 26.95 -2.90 18.77
CA PRO A 611 27.75 -1.80 19.28
C PRO A 611 27.66 -0.60 18.33
N GLN A 612 27.45 0.58 18.90
CA GLN A 612 27.48 1.81 18.13
C GLN A 612 28.13 2.94 18.92
N LYS A 613 28.86 3.80 18.19
CA LYS A 613 29.43 5.04 18.68
C LYS A 613 28.81 6.19 17.91
N SER A 614 28.11 7.06 18.64
CA SER A 614 27.50 8.27 18.07
C SER A 614 28.27 9.48 18.55
N HIS A 615 28.59 10.39 17.67
CA HIS A 615 29.20 11.69 17.93
C HIS A 615 28.28 12.79 17.42
N PHE A 616 27.95 13.73 18.28
CA PHE A 616 27.03 14.82 17.99
C PHE A 616 27.63 16.15 18.43
N ILE A 617 27.71 17.07 17.50
CA ILE A 617 28.15 18.45 17.74
C ILE A 617 26.93 19.35 17.46
N GLN A 618 26.69 20.30 18.35
CA GLN A 618 25.63 21.28 18.17
C GLN A 618 26.01 22.62 18.77
N ASP A 619 25.75 23.68 17.98
CA ASP A 619 25.74 25.06 18.46
C ASP A 619 24.30 25.57 18.41
N TYR A 620 23.71 25.85 19.56
CA TYR A 620 22.34 26.31 19.69
C TYR A 620 22.09 27.01 21.00
N GLN A 621 21.33 28.09 21.02
CA GLN A 621 21.00 28.93 22.20
C GLN A 621 22.25 29.43 22.94
N GLY A 622 23.34 29.68 22.22
CA GLY A 622 24.63 30.08 22.80
C GLY A 622 25.37 28.93 23.51
N VAL A 623 24.89 27.72 23.43
CA VAL A 623 25.53 26.54 24.02
C VAL A 623 26.20 25.70 22.93
N HIS A 624 27.51 25.51 23.08
CA HIS A 624 28.27 24.54 22.29
C HIS A 624 28.19 23.17 22.99
N SER A 625 27.77 22.16 22.26
CA SER A 625 27.67 20.78 22.77
C SER A 625 28.46 19.86 21.85
N ASP A 626 29.41 19.13 22.43
CA ASP A 626 30.14 18.04 21.77
C ASP A 626 29.97 16.77 22.60
N VAL A 627 29.15 15.86 22.14
CA VAL A 627 28.75 14.67 22.89
C VAL A 627 29.06 13.40 22.13
N THR A 628 29.89 12.55 22.72
CA THR A 628 30.11 11.18 22.23
C THR A 628 29.43 10.18 23.14
N ARG A 629 28.65 9.27 22.54
CA ARG A 629 27.95 8.20 23.25
C ARG A 629 28.27 6.85 22.62
N THR A 630 28.71 5.90 23.43
CA THR A 630 28.92 4.52 23.03
C THR A 630 27.90 3.63 23.75
N VAL A 631 27.18 2.81 22.96
CA VAL A 631 26.18 1.89 23.49
C VAL A 631 26.23 0.56 22.75
N THR A 632 25.80 -0.51 23.41
CA THR A 632 25.62 -1.82 22.76
C THR A 632 24.17 -2.23 22.89
N ASN A 633 23.52 -2.41 21.74
CA ASN A 633 22.13 -2.82 21.67
C ASN A 633 22.03 -4.32 21.39
N PHE A 634 20.95 -4.94 21.87
CA PHE A 634 20.63 -6.33 21.61
C PHE A 634 19.27 -6.42 20.88
N SER A 635 19.21 -7.30 19.89
CA SER A 635 17.99 -7.55 19.14
C SER A 635 17.78 -9.05 18.93
N PRO A 636 17.20 -9.75 19.90
CA PRO A 636 16.84 -11.16 19.75
C PRO A 636 15.64 -11.29 18.80
N THR A 637 15.68 -12.32 17.94
CA THR A 637 14.61 -12.63 16.99
C THR A 637 14.29 -14.11 17.00
N ALA A 638 13.01 -14.43 16.83
CA ALA A 638 12.54 -15.78 16.56
C ALA A 638 11.40 -15.70 15.53
N ASP A 639 11.49 -16.49 14.49
CA ASP A 639 10.43 -16.66 13.47
C ASP A 639 10.20 -18.15 13.26
N ILE A 640 9.03 -18.61 13.65
CA ILE A 640 8.62 -20.00 13.58
C ILE A 640 7.41 -20.08 12.67
N ARG A 641 7.53 -20.79 11.56
CA ARG A 641 6.45 -21.03 10.61
C ARG A 641 6.12 -22.52 10.58
N TRP A 642 4.95 -22.88 10.97
CA TRP A 642 4.43 -24.24 10.87
C TRP A 642 3.42 -24.31 9.72
N LYS A 643 3.71 -25.18 8.73
CA LYS A 643 2.89 -25.43 7.53
C LYS A 643 2.15 -26.74 7.72
N PHE A 644 0.86 -26.71 7.97
CA PHE A 644 0.04 -27.91 8.13
C PHE A 644 -0.69 -28.30 6.84
N SER A 645 -0.70 -27.42 5.83
CA SER A 645 -1.12 -27.72 4.47
C SER A 645 -0.33 -26.87 3.47
N ASN A 646 -0.61 -27.02 2.18
CA ASN A 646 0.05 -26.21 1.15
C ASN A 646 -0.24 -24.71 1.31
N VAL A 647 -1.33 -24.35 1.99
CA VAL A 647 -1.80 -22.96 2.20
C VAL A 647 -2.10 -22.66 3.64
N GLY A 648 -2.29 -23.69 4.46
CA GLY A 648 -2.53 -23.53 5.89
C GLY A 648 -1.20 -23.38 6.63
N GLN A 649 -1.03 -22.28 7.37
CA GLN A 649 0.14 -22.05 8.19
C GLN A 649 -0.18 -21.29 9.46
N LEU A 650 0.64 -21.53 10.48
CA LEU A 650 0.73 -20.73 11.68
C LEU A 650 2.15 -20.17 11.78
N ARG A 651 2.27 -18.86 11.90
CA ARG A 651 3.56 -18.19 12.04
C ARG A 651 3.60 -17.42 13.36
N PHE A 652 4.60 -17.70 14.15
CA PHE A 652 4.94 -16.94 15.36
C PHE A 652 6.20 -16.13 15.08
N THR A 653 6.17 -14.84 15.41
CA THR A 653 7.34 -13.96 15.27
C THR A 653 7.53 -13.19 16.57
N TYR A 654 8.73 -13.26 17.14
CA TYR A 654 9.19 -12.43 18.22
C TYR A 654 10.36 -11.55 17.76
N ARG A 655 10.31 -10.26 18.07
CA ARG A 655 11.42 -9.33 17.82
C ARG A 655 11.58 -8.38 19.00
N GLY A 656 12.77 -8.40 19.62
CA GLY A 656 13.21 -7.39 20.57
C GLY A 656 14.03 -6.32 19.86
N THR A 657 13.74 -5.05 20.08
CA THR A 657 14.45 -3.92 19.45
C THR A 657 14.78 -2.86 20.47
N THR A 658 16.05 -2.46 20.54
CA THR A 658 16.49 -1.33 21.38
C THR A 658 16.50 -0.06 20.52
N THR A 659 15.86 1.00 21.00
CA THR A 659 15.83 2.33 20.37
C THR A 659 16.54 3.32 21.29
N GLN A 660 17.53 4.04 20.77
CA GLN A 660 18.24 5.07 21.51
C GLN A 660 17.41 6.36 21.53
N PRO A 661 17.51 7.18 22.62
CA PRO A 661 17.00 8.55 22.60
C PRO A 661 17.62 9.36 21.47
N GLY A 662 16.88 10.35 20.98
CA GLY A 662 17.45 11.36 20.08
C GLY A 662 18.61 12.09 20.73
N MET A 663 19.67 12.43 19.96
CA MET A 663 20.80 13.16 20.54
C MET A 663 20.38 14.55 21.03
N SER A 664 19.50 15.25 20.32
CA SER A 664 18.93 16.53 20.75
C SER A 664 18.15 16.43 22.07
N ASP A 665 17.51 15.27 22.34
CA ASP A 665 16.76 15.04 23.57
C ASP A 665 17.67 14.83 24.78
N LEU A 666 18.94 14.47 24.54
CA LEU A 666 19.95 14.23 25.57
C LEU A 666 20.73 15.49 25.96
N LEU A 667 20.59 16.59 25.22
CA LEU A 667 21.24 17.84 25.55
C LEU A 667 20.45 18.57 26.63
N ASP A 668 21.13 19.18 27.62
CA ASP A 668 20.48 20.01 28.62
C ASP A 668 20.29 21.43 28.09
N ILE A 669 19.47 21.54 27.08
CA ILE A 669 19.15 22.81 26.41
C ILE A 669 17.65 23.05 26.48
N THR A 670 17.28 24.29 26.83
CA THR A 670 15.90 24.79 26.74
C THR A 670 15.71 25.54 25.44
N ASP A 671 14.82 25.07 24.60
CA ASP A 671 14.36 25.74 23.38
C ASP A 671 13.07 26.49 23.69
N ASP A 672 13.17 27.78 23.90
CA ASP A 672 12.07 28.72 24.17
C ASP A 672 11.71 29.58 22.97
N SER A 673 12.17 29.18 21.80
CA SER A 673 11.90 29.88 20.53
C SER A 673 10.40 29.98 20.19
N ASN A 674 9.59 29.10 20.76
CA ASN A 674 8.13 29.19 20.78
C ASN A 674 7.64 29.20 22.24
N PRO A 675 7.16 30.33 22.77
CA PRO A 675 6.81 30.48 24.18
C PRO A 675 5.58 29.65 24.60
N LEU A 676 4.72 29.29 23.63
CA LEU A 676 3.61 28.36 23.89
C LEU A 676 4.01 26.90 23.88
N ASN A 677 5.21 26.56 23.39
CA ASN A 677 5.69 25.19 23.33
C ASN A 677 7.22 25.12 23.56
N ILE A 678 7.60 25.33 24.81
CA ILE A 678 9.00 25.29 25.25
C ILE A 678 9.44 23.84 25.36
N ARG A 679 10.63 23.53 24.82
CA ARG A 679 11.22 22.19 24.88
C ARG A 679 12.48 22.19 25.73
N GLN A 680 12.61 21.18 26.59
CA GLN A 680 13.80 20.95 27.40
C GLN A 680 14.37 19.56 27.11
N GLY A 681 15.69 19.43 27.04
CA GLY A 681 16.34 18.14 26.93
C GLY A 681 16.47 17.42 28.28
N ASN A 682 16.86 16.15 28.21
CA ASN A 682 17.07 15.29 29.39
C ASN A 682 18.26 14.36 29.18
N PRO A 683 19.45 14.70 29.72
CA PRO A 683 20.66 13.84 29.64
C PRO A 683 20.51 12.45 30.29
N GLY A 684 19.55 12.31 31.20
CA GLY A 684 19.28 11.08 31.94
C GLY A 684 18.51 10.02 31.17
N LEU A 685 18.16 10.24 29.92
CA LEU A 685 17.35 9.30 29.14
C LEU A 685 18.08 7.97 28.89
N LYS A 686 17.35 6.89 29.17
CA LYS A 686 17.76 5.50 28.92
C LYS A 686 17.19 5.00 27.59
N PRO A 687 17.87 4.05 26.94
CA PRO A 687 17.32 3.40 25.75
C PRO A 687 15.98 2.72 26.02
N ALA A 688 15.08 2.83 25.07
CA ALA A 688 13.80 2.11 25.08
C ALA A 688 13.98 0.71 24.49
N PHE A 689 13.39 -0.31 25.11
CA PHE A 689 13.38 -1.68 24.60
C PHE A 689 11.96 -2.11 24.28
N THR A 690 11.69 -2.29 22.99
CA THR A 690 10.39 -2.71 22.48
C THR A 690 10.39 -4.20 22.16
N GLN A 691 9.45 -4.93 22.73
CA GLN A 691 9.15 -6.32 22.42
C GLN A 691 7.90 -6.39 21.58
N ASN A 692 8.00 -7.07 20.46
CA ASN A 692 6.90 -7.28 19.53
C ASN A 692 6.69 -8.77 19.32
N ILE A 693 5.49 -9.25 19.64
CA ILE A 693 5.04 -10.64 19.46
C ILE A 693 3.91 -10.64 18.43
N ARG A 694 4.06 -11.43 17.39
CA ARG A 694 3.05 -11.61 16.36
C ARG A 694 2.69 -13.06 16.19
N LEU A 695 1.41 -13.34 16.09
CA LEU A 695 0.88 -14.64 15.71
C LEU A 695 0.00 -14.45 14.48
N PHE A 696 0.30 -15.19 13.43
CA PHE A 696 -0.43 -15.15 12.17
C PHE A 696 -0.87 -16.54 11.79
N TYR A 697 -2.17 -16.71 11.62
CA TYR A 697 -2.79 -17.94 11.15
C TYR A 697 -3.52 -17.66 9.83
N ASN A 698 -3.35 -18.54 8.85
CA ASN A 698 -4.19 -18.55 7.67
C ASN A 698 -4.45 -19.96 7.17
N ASN A 699 -5.64 -20.17 6.62
CA ASN A 699 -6.01 -21.41 5.96
C ASN A 699 -7.04 -21.14 4.86
N TYR A 700 -7.06 -21.97 3.84
CA TYR A 700 -8.00 -21.91 2.73
C TYR A 700 -8.58 -23.28 2.43
N TYR A 701 -9.91 -23.36 2.30
CA TYR A 701 -10.68 -24.54 1.99
C TYR A 701 -11.30 -24.39 0.60
N GLN A 702 -10.78 -25.12 -0.37
CA GLN A 702 -11.13 -24.96 -1.79
C GLN A 702 -12.61 -25.26 -2.09
N LYS A 703 -13.21 -26.26 -1.41
CA LYS A 703 -14.59 -26.73 -1.68
C LYS A 703 -15.64 -25.62 -1.60
N HIS A 704 -15.49 -24.68 -0.66
CA HIS A 704 -16.40 -23.55 -0.43
C HIS A 704 -15.71 -22.20 -0.67
N GLN A 705 -14.55 -22.20 -1.31
CA GLN A 705 -13.71 -21.00 -1.48
C GLN A 705 -13.54 -20.22 -0.16
N ARG A 706 -13.49 -20.98 0.96
CA ARG A 706 -13.46 -20.41 2.30
C ARG A 706 -12.04 -20.08 2.72
N SER A 707 -11.82 -18.84 3.12
CA SER A 707 -10.57 -18.41 3.75
C SER A 707 -10.80 -17.96 5.18
N VAL A 708 -9.91 -18.39 6.06
CA VAL A 708 -9.87 -17.94 7.46
C VAL A 708 -8.49 -17.41 7.73
N MET A 709 -8.41 -16.23 8.29
CA MET A 709 -7.16 -15.61 8.69
C MET A 709 -7.34 -14.94 10.05
N ALA A 710 -6.34 -15.13 10.93
CA ALA A 710 -6.27 -14.44 12.20
C ALA A 710 -4.85 -13.84 12.36
N HIS A 711 -4.79 -12.63 12.87
CA HIS A 711 -3.54 -11.95 13.20
C HIS A 711 -3.67 -11.36 14.60
N LEU A 712 -2.73 -11.71 15.47
CA LEU A 712 -2.57 -11.12 16.78
C LEU A 712 -1.21 -10.44 16.85
N ASN A 713 -1.17 -9.22 17.37
CA ASN A 713 0.04 -8.46 17.60
C ASN A 713 0.02 -7.90 19.02
N PHE A 714 1.03 -8.20 19.80
CA PHE A 714 1.24 -7.63 21.12
C PHE A 714 2.56 -6.88 21.13
N GLN A 715 2.53 -5.65 21.57
CA GLN A 715 3.73 -4.80 21.69
C GLN A 715 3.79 -4.18 23.07
N THR A 716 4.98 -4.26 23.69
CA THR A 716 5.26 -3.55 24.95
C THR A 716 6.62 -2.90 24.89
N THR A 717 6.75 -1.71 25.50
CA THR A 717 8.00 -0.97 25.52
C THR A 717 8.41 -0.67 26.96
N ARG A 718 9.59 -1.15 27.31
CA ARG A 718 10.27 -0.77 28.55
C ARG A 718 11.06 0.51 28.34
N ASN A 719 11.10 1.39 29.34
CA ASN A 719 11.74 2.71 29.26
C ASN A 719 11.28 3.51 28.03
N SER A 720 9.99 3.42 27.71
CA SER A 720 9.40 4.23 26.63
C SER A 720 9.69 5.70 26.89
N ILE A 721 10.19 6.42 25.89
CA ILE A 721 10.44 7.85 25.97
C ILE A 721 9.12 8.55 25.70
N SER A 722 8.64 9.33 26.66
CA SER A 722 7.42 10.11 26.61
C SER A 722 7.68 11.50 27.15
N ASN A 723 6.93 12.49 26.70
CA ASN A 723 7.08 13.85 27.22
C ASN A 723 6.41 13.97 28.59
N LYS A 724 7.16 14.56 29.54
CA LYS A 724 6.59 15.22 30.69
C LYS A 724 6.13 16.58 30.22
N VAL A 725 4.85 16.88 30.38
CA VAL A 725 4.23 18.14 29.97
C VAL A 725 3.90 18.94 31.22
N THR A 726 4.45 20.14 31.32
CA THR A 726 4.11 21.11 32.35
C THR A 726 3.31 22.25 31.71
N TYR A 727 2.11 22.45 32.19
CA TYR A 727 1.22 23.49 31.70
C TYR A 727 1.51 24.83 32.38
N ASN A 728 1.45 25.91 31.62
CA ASN A 728 1.55 27.25 32.14
C ASN A 728 0.15 27.88 32.11
N GLU A 729 -0.46 28.08 33.30
CA GLU A 729 -1.84 28.59 33.43
C GLU A 729 -2.01 30.01 32.90
N GLN A 730 -0.98 30.85 32.99
CA GLN A 730 -1.07 32.25 32.57
C GLN A 730 -1.01 32.43 31.07
N THR A 731 -0.10 31.67 30.41
CA THR A 731 0.10 31.80 28.97
C THR A 731 -0.72 30.81 28.15
N GLY A 732 -1.27 29.76 28.78
CA GLY A 732 -1.86 28.62 28.06
C GLY A 732 -0.83 27.73 27.34
N GLY A 733 0.46 28.00 27.52
CA GLY A 733 1.54 27.27 26.89
C GLY A 733 2.00 26.02 27.66
N TYR A 734 2.94 25.28 27.10
CA TYR A 734 3.45 24.03 27.65
C TYR A 734 4.98 24.01 27.66
N ILE A 735 5.55 23.45 28.72
CA ILE A 735 6.95 23.04 28.76
C ILE A 735 6.99 21.53 28.62
N THR A 736 7.71 21.03 27.61
CA THR A 736 7.81 19.61 27.34
C THR A 736 9.26 19.13 27.58
N ARG A 737 9.41 18.05 28.35
CA ARG A 737 10.69 17.39 28.62
C ARG A 737 10.56 15.89 28.39
N PRO A 738 11.40 15.27 27.58
CA PRO A 738 11.35 13.82 27.39
C PRO A 738 11.80 13.07 28.64
N GLU A 739 11.04 12.06 29.04
CA GLU A 739 11.35 11.20 30.19
C GLU A 739 11.06 9.73 29.89
N ASN A 740 11.77 8.83 30.61
CA ASN A 740 11.48 7.40 30.45
C ASN A 740 10.26 7.01 31.30
N ILE A 741 9.32 6.33 30.70
CA ILE A 741 8.12 5.85 31.35
C ILE A 741 7.86 4.38 31.03
N ASN A 742 7.33 3.63 31.99
CA ASN A 742 6.92 2.23 31.80
C ASN A 742 5.40 2.11 31.88
N GLY A 743 4.89 1.14 31.13
CA GLY A 743 3.45 0.80 31.12
C GLY A 743 2.78 1.00 29.75
N ASN A 744 3.50 1.48 28.74
CA ASN A 744 2.98 1.57 27.37
C ASN A 744 2.96 0.19 26.73
N TRP A 745 1.78 -0.28 26.32
CA TRP A 745 1.60 -1.50 25.56
C TRP A 745 0.33 -1.46 24.72
N SER A 746 0.31 -2.25 23.67
CA SER A 746 -0.85 -2.42 22.80
C SER A 746 -1.06 -3.87 22.41
N ALA A 747 -2.30 -4.25 22.22
CA ALA A 747 -2.72 -5.54 21.69
C ALA A 747 -3.69 -5.31 20.54
N PHE A 748 -3.37 -5.88 19.39
CA PHE A 748 -4.20 -5.81 18.18
C PHE A 748 -4.57 -7.21 17.74
N GLY A 749 -5.84 -7.45 17.53
CA GLY A 749 -6.40 -8.68 16.97
C GLY A 749 -7.17 -8.38 15.70
N MET A 750 -7.06 -9.28 14.73
CA MET A 750 -7.81 -9.22 13.48
C MET A 750 -8.24 -10.63 13.10
N LEU A 751 -9.51 -10.77 12.71
CA LEU A 751 -10.07 -11.99 12.16
C LEU A 751 -10.75 -11.67 10.83
N MET A 752 -10.40 -12.40 9.78
CA MET A 752 -11.06 -12.33 8.49
C MET A 752 -11.64 -13.69 8.16
N PHE A 753 -12.89 -13.70 7.72
CA PHE A 753 -13.58 -14.90 7.27
C PHE A 753 -14.30 -14.59 5.96
N ASN A 754 -13.99 -15.33 4.91
CA ASN A 754 -14.64 -15.24 3.61
C ASN A 754 -15.13 -16.63 3.21
N THR A 755 -16.33 -16.73 2.69
CA THR A 755 -16.88 -17.99 2.21
C THR A 755 -17.90 -17.78 1.09
N ALA A 756 -17.88 -18.68 0.12
CA ALA A 756 -19.02 -18.85 -0.78
C ALA A 756 -20.05 -19.74 -0.08
N ILE A 757 -21.34 -19.38 -0.17
CA ILE A 757 -22.45 -20.15 0.37
C ILE A 757 -22.78 -21.31 -0.56
N ASP A 758 -22.82 -21.02 -1.86
CA ASP A 758 -23.11 -21.97 -2.92
C ASP A 758 -21.84 -22.46 -3.64
N SER A 759 -21.91 -23.63 -4.26
CA SER A 759 -20.77 -24.23 -4.99
C SER A 759 -20.36 -23.44 -6.23
N ALA A 760 -21.27 -22.68 -6.83
CA ALA A 760 -21.01 -21.79 -7.98
C ALA A 760 -20.43 -20.43 -7.55
N ALA A 761 -20.39 -20.16 -6.24
CA ALA A 761 -19.94 -18.91 -5.64
C ALA A 761 -20.68 -17.66 -6.16
N TYR A 762 -22.01 -17.82 -6.42
CA TYR A 762 -22.87 -16.66 -6.67
C TYR A 762 -23.11 -15.84 -5.41
N TYR A 763 -23.27 -16.52 -4.26
CA TYR A 763 -23.46 -15.90 -2.96
C TYR A 763 -22.17 -15.96 -2.16
N ASN A 764 -21.67 -14.81 -1.74
CA ASN A 764 -20.47 -14.71 -0.93
C ASN A 764 -20.74 -13.91 0.33
N VAL A 765 -20.10 -14.30 1.43
CA VAL A 765 -20.11 -13.58 2.70
C VAL A 765 -18.67 -13.33 3.13
N ASN A 766 -18.40 -12.08 3.47
CA ASN A 766 -17.09 -11.63 3.96
C ASN A 766 -17.28 -10.95 5.31
N THR A 767 -16.49 -11.33 6.31
CA THR A 767 -16.46 -10.64 7.59
C THR A 767 -15.03 -10.22 7.92
N PHE A 768 -14.93 -9.10 8.61
CA PHE A 768 -13.65 -8.54 9.04
C PHE A 768 -13.81 -7.91 10.42
N THR A 769 -13.28 -8.60 11.42
CA THR A 769 -13.33 -8.20 12.83
C THR A 769 -11.98 -7.65 13.25
N THR A 770 -11.95 -6.54 13.95
CA THR A 770 -10.74 -5.97 14.57
C THR A 770 -10.99 -5.64 16.03
N VAL A 771 -9.97 -5.90 16.84
CA VAL A 771 -9.92 -5.53 18.25
C VAL A 771 -8.59 -4.84 18.48
N ASN A 772 -8.62 -3.59 18.93
CA ASN A 772 -7.41 -2.87 19.28
C ASN A 772 -7.51 -2.34 20.70
N TYR A 773 -6.57 -2.72 21.54
CA TYR A 773 -6.46 -2.24 22.90
C TYR A 773 -5.12 -1.54 23.09
N VAL A 774 -5.17 -0.29 23.55
CA VAL A 774 -3.99 0.54 23.80
C VAL A 774 -4.00 1.01 25.24
N ASN A 775 -2.94 0.75 25.96
CA ASN A 775 -2.65 1.33 27.26
C ASN A 775 -1.54 2.37 27.09
N SER A 776 -1.91 3.64 27.05
CA SER A 776 -1.02 4.79 26.89
C SER A 776 -0.74 5.42 28.24
N VAL A 777 0.53 5.72 28.51
CA VAL A 777 0.95 6.32 29.77
C VAL A 777 1.86 7.52 29.46
N GLY A 778 1.61 8.63 30.17
CA GLY A 778 2.36 9.88 30.05
C GLY A 778 2.50 10.55 31.41
N PHE A 779 3.23 11.67 31.46
CA PHE A 779 3.35 12.52 32.66
C PHE A 779 2.76 13.90 32.38
N VAL A 780 1.96 14.40 33.33
CA VAL A 780 1.38 15.75 33.30
C VAL A 780 1.68 16.44 34.61
N SER A 781 2.05 17.71 34.55
CA SER A 781 2.21 18.57 35.72
C SER A 781 1.40 19.85 35.50
N VAL A 782 0.76 20.33 36.55
CA VAL A 782 -0.05 21.54 36.55
C VAL A 782 0.81 22.80 36.75
N ASP A 783 2.00 22.64 37.34
CA ASP A 783 2.93 23.70 37.66
C ASP A 783 4.39 23.16 37.59
N LYS A 784 5.33 24.09 37.40
CA LYS A 784 6.77 23.80 37.43
C LYS A 784 7.25 23.13 38.72
N ASN A 785 6.64 23.53 39.86
CA ASN A 785 6.98 23.05 41.20
C ASN A 785 6.14 21.85 41.66
N ALA A 786 5.09 21.48 40.90
CA ALA A 786 4.26 20.33 41.23
C ALA A 786 4.85 19.02 40.72
N ASP A 787 4.76 17.96 41.52
CA ASP A 787 5.12 16.62 41.11
C ASP A 787 4.28 16.19 39.91
N ALA A 788 4.95 15.69 38.90
CA ALA A 788 4.28 15.21 37.70
C ALA A 788 3.38 14.01 38.01
N GLN A 789 2.11 14.12 37.69
CA GLN A 789 1.14 13.05 37.83
C GLN A 789 1.23 12.08 36.64
N LYS A 790 1.17 10.80 36.91
CA LYS A 790 1.13 9.78 35.89
C LYS A 790 -0.27 9.71 35.29
N SER A 791 -0.41 10.12 34.05
CA SER A 791 -1.64 9.98 33.27
C SER A 791 -1.68 8.63 32.57
N LYS A 792 -2.81 7.94 32.65
CA LYS A 792 -3.03 6.65 32.01
C LYS A 792 -4.37 6.65 31.28
N THR A 793 -4.33 6.42 29.98
CA THR A 793 -5.51 6.25 29.16
C THR A 793 -5.56 4.86 28.55
N ARG A 794 -6.69 4.20 28.71
CA ARG A 794 -6.99 2.89 28.12
C ARG A 794 -8.02 3.07 27.02
N THR A 795 -7.68 2.67 25.83
CA THR A 795 -8.58 2.74 24.67
C THR A 795 -8.84 1.35 24.12
N LEU A 796 -10.10 0.97 24.05
CA LEU A 796 -10.56 -0.22 23.34
C LEU A 796 -11.30 0.22 22.08
N SER A 797 -10.86 -0.26 20.92
CA SER A 797 -11.56 -0.07 19.66
C SER A 797 -11.97 -1.43 19.11
N LEU A 798 -13.25 -1.61 18.85
CA LEU A 798 -13.83 -2.80 18.24
C LEU A 798 -14.35 -2.40 16.86
N GLY A 799 -13.95 -3.12 15.84
CA GLY A 799 -14.42 -2.94 14.47
C GLY A 799 -14.99 -4.21 13.91
N GLU A 800 -16.17 -4.17 13.33
CA GLU A 800 -16.76 -5.26 12.56
C GLU A 800 -17.20 -4.73 11.21
N ARG A 801 -16.89 -5.50 10.16
CA ARG A 801 -17.38 -5.24 8.80
C ARG A 801 -17.94 -6.54 8.23
N ILE A 802 -19.14 -6.47 7.71
CA ILE A 802 -19.83 -7.59 7.06
C ILE A 802 -20.22 -7.12 5.66
N ALA A 803 -19.93 -7.94 4.66
CA ALA A 803 -20.43 -7.76 3.30
C ALA A 803 -20.97 -9.06 2.76
N THR A 804 -22.15 -9.01 2.16
CA THR A 804 -22.72 -10.12 1.44
C THR A 804 -22.99 -9.70 0.01
N SER A 805 -22.65 -10.56 -0.94
CA SER A 805 -22.84 -10.26 -2.36
C SER A 805 -23.47 -11.42 -3.11
N TYR A 806 -24.40 -11.09 -4.00
CA TYR A 806 -24.89 -11.94 -5.07
C TYR A 806 -24.31 -11.48 -6.41
N ARG A 807 -23.77 -12.41 -7.18
CA ARG A 807 -23.09 -12.08 -8.43
C ARG A 807 -23.36 -13.15 -9.50
N ASN A 808 -23.98 -12.74 -10.60
CA ASN A 808 -24.14 -13.57 -11.78
C ASN A 808 -23.60 -12.84 -13.04
N ASP A 809 -23.90 -13.32 -14.26
CA ASP A 809 -23.34 -12.79 -15.49
C ASP A 809 -23.79 -11.36 -15.87
N TRP A 810 -24.93 -10.87 -15.38
CA TRP A 810 -25.47 -9.56 -15.73
C TRP A 810 -25.75 -8.66 -14.52
N LEU A 811 -25.80 -9.22 -13.32
CA LEU A 811 -26.15 -8.51 -12.07
C LEU A 811 -25.16 -8.84 -10.97
N GLU A 812 -24.71 -7.80 -10.26
CA GLU A 812 -24.03 -7.89 -8.98
C GLU A 812 -24.75 -6.99 -7.99
N ILE A 813 -25.11 -7.55 -6.85
CA ILE A 813 -25.65 -6.81 -5.69
C ILE A 813 -24.73 -7.09 -4.51
N GLU A 814 -24.30 -6.05 -3.83
CA GLU A 814 -23.57 -6.16 -2.58
C GLU A 814 -24.28 -5.35 -1.50
N LEU A 815 -24.47 -5.95 -0.35
CA LEU A 815 -24.91 -5.28 0.88
C LEU A 815 -23.74 -5.29 1.85
N ASN A 816 -23.48 -4.17 2.46
CA ASN A 816 -22.39 -4.01 3.42
C ASN A 816 -22.86 -3.31 4.70
N GLY A 817 -22.21 -3.65 5.79
CA GLY A 817 -22.36 -3.00 7.08
C GLY A 817 -21.00 -2.93 7.76
N ALA A 818 -20.71 -1.82 8.43
CA ALA A 818 -19.54 -1.68 9.26
C ALA A 818 -19.93 -1.00 10.58
N LEU A 819 -19.32 -1.46 11.66
CA LEU A 819 -19.50 -0.92 13.00
C LEU A 819 -18.11 -0.72 13.61
N ASN A 820 -17.84 0.48 14.12
CA ASN A 820 -16.67 0.75 14.92
C ASN A 820 -17.11 1.37 16.24
N TYR A 821 -16.74 0.71 17.33
CA TYR A 821 -16.95 1.17 18.69
C TYR A 821 -15.62 1.55 19.31
N THR A 822 -15.52 2.75 19.86
CA THR A 822 -14.34 3.20 20.59
C THR A 822 -14.73 3.59 22.00
N TYR A 823 -14.07 2.95 22.96
CA TYR A 823 -14.22 3.23 24.38
C TYR A 823 -12.88 3.64 24.95
N ALA A 824 -12.78 4.89 25.44
CA ALA A 824 -11.59 5.43 26.05
C ALA A 824 -11.84 5.84 27.51
N ARG A 825 -10.95 5.45 28.40
CA ARG A 825 -10.97 5.82 29.83
C ARG A 825 -9.66 6.50 30.20
N SER A 826 -9.76 7.76 30.62
CA SER A 826 -8.65 8.50 31.24
C SER A 826 -8.69 8.32 32.76
N GLN A 827 -7.50 8.13 33.34
CA GLN A 827 -7.35 8.03 34.80
C GLN A 827 -7.46 9.41 35.46
N LEU A 828 -6.92 10.44 34.81
CA LEU A 828 -6.95 11.82 35.33
C LEU A 828 -8.27 12.51 35.06
N GLN A 829 -8.80 12.35 33.83
CA GLN A 829 -10.02 13.05 33.38
C GLN A 829 -11.18 12.05 33.21
N LYS A 830 -11.89 11.78 34.30
CA LYS A 830 -13.05 10.86 34.26
C LYS A 830 -14.19 11.40 33.40
N ASN A 831 -14.35 12.71 33.31
CA ASN A 831 -15.38 13.37 32.49
C ASN A 831 -15.11 13.30 31.00
N SER A 832 -13.87 13.03 30.62
CA SER A 832 -13.44 12.83 29.22
C SER A 832 -13.50 11.37 28.75
N ASN A 833 -14.13 10.48 29.54
CA ASN A 833 -14.39 9.12 29.10
C ASN A 833 -15.31 9.16 27.88
N LEU A 834 -14.92 8.43 26.85
CA LEU A 834 -15.63 8.38 25.57
C LEU A 834 -16.23 7.02 25.33
N SER A 835 -17.44 7.02 24.81
CA SER A 835 -18.12 5.85 24.28
C SER A 835 -18.73 6.24 22.93
N THR A 836 -17.96 6.08 21.85
CA THR A 836 -18.37 6.53 20.52
C THR A 836 -18.62 5.36 19.59
N TRP A 837 -19.66 5.51 18.79
CA TRP A 837 -20.04 4.58 17.75
C TRP A 837 -19.97 5.25 16.39
N THR A 838 -19.29 4.62 15.46
CA THR A 838 -19.41 4.96 14.04
C THR A 838 -19.86 3.71 13.29
N PHE A 839 -20.96 3.82 12.57
CA PHE A 839 -21.48 2.71 11.80
C PHE A 839 -21.90 3.15 10.42
N SER A 840 -21.72 2.28 9.48
CA SER A 840 -22.19 2.47 8.12
C SER A 840 -22.93 1.26 7.63
N TYR A 841 -23.95 1.49 6.83
CA TYR A 841 -24.69 0.44 6.13
C TYR A 841 -25.13 0.93 4.77
N GLY A 842 -25.17 0.01 3.84
CA GLY A 842 -25.52 0.38 2.47
C GLY A 842 -25.38 -0.78 1.51
N GLY A 843 -25.32 -0.44 0.25
CA GLY A 843 -25.15 -1.44 -0.79
C GLY A 843 -24.75 -0.84 -2.12
N SER A 844 -24.37 -1.73 -3.02
CA SER A 844 -24.08 -1.40 -4.40
C SER A 844 -24.77 -2.36 -5.36
N ILE A 845 -25.14 -1.84 -6.52
CA ILE A 845 -25.73 -2.59 -7.62
C ILE A 845 -24.90 -2.31 -8.87
N GLN A 846 -24.50 -3.36 -9.57
CA GLN A 846 -23.92 -3.29 -10.89
C GLN A 846 -24.77 -4.15 -11.85
N LEU A 847 -25.28 -3.52 -12.88
CA LEU A 847 -26.13 -4.13 -13.88
C LEU A 847 -25.49 -3.98 -15.26
N THR A 848 -25.46 -5.05 -16.03
CA THR A 848 -25.14 -4.98 -17.47
C THR A 848 -26.37 -5.34 -18.27
N ALA A 849 -26.91 -4.36 -18.97
CA ALA A 849 -28.07 -4.57 -19.83
C ALA A 849 -27.72 -5.46 -21.06
N PRO A 850 -28.68 -6.15 -21.67
CA PRO A 850 -28.41 -7.02 -22.82
C PRO A 850 -27.78 -6.30 -24.02
N TRP A 851 -28.02 -5.01 -24.17
CA TRP A 851 -27.42 -4.17 -25.22
C TRP A 851 -26.05 -3.58 -24.83
N GLY A 852 -25.48 -3.98 -23.69
CA GLY A 852 -24.12 -3.65 -23.28
C GLY A 852 -23.95 -2.37 -22.44
N THR A 853 -25.03 -1.66 -22.10
CA THR A 853 -24.99 -0.53 -21.16
C THR A 853 -24.77 -1.06 -19.75
N GLN A 854 -23.85 -0.45 -19.01
CA GLN A 854 -23.58 -0.77 -17.61
C GLN A 854 -24.07 0.36 -16.70
N LEU A 855 -24.78 -0.01 -15.67
CA LEU A 855 -25.19 0.84 -14.56
C LEU A 855 -24.45 0.36 -13.32
N SER A 856 -23.80 1.27 -12.62
CA SER A 856 -23.21 1.02 -11.30
C SER A 856 -23.68 2.11 -10.34
N THR A 857 -24.19 1.72 -9.19
CA THR A 857 -24.61 2.67 -8.16
C THR A 857 -24.27 2.13 -6.79
N ASN A 858 -23.91 3.03 -5.87
CA ASN A 858 -23.76 2.70 -4.46
C ASN A 858 -24.39 3.76 -3.57
N LEU A 859 -25.03 3.30 -2.53
CA LEU A 859 -25.67 4.14 -1.51
C LEU A 859 -25.22 3.65 -0.16
N ASN A 860 -24.60 4.55 0.63
CA ASN A 860 -24.11 4.25 1.97
C ASN A 860 -24.52 5.33 2.95
N MET A 861 -25.10 4.92 4.07
CA MET A 861 -25.36 5.75 5.22
C MET A 861 -24.18 5.62 6.19
N ASN A 862 -23.53 6.73 6.52
CA ASN A 862 -22.52 6.80 7.57
C ASN A 862 -23.09 7.56 8.75
N SER A 863 -23.02 6.99 9.93
CA SER A 863 -23.60 7.56 11.14
C SER A 863 -22.57 7.61 12.26
N ARG A 864 -22.62 8.67 13.03
CA ARG A 864 -21.77 8.89 14.21
C ARG A 864 -22.63 9.17 15.43
N ARG A 865 -22.29 8.55 16.58
CA ARG A 865 -23.03 8.68 17.85
C ARG A 865 -22.09 8.66 19.05
N GLY A 866 -22.50 9.28 20.13
CA GLY A 866 -21.76 9.33 21.39
C GLY A 866 -20.64 10.38 21.39
N PHE A 867 -20.67 11.33 20.46
CA PHE A 867 -19.78 12.49 20.47
C PHE A 867 -20.38 13.58 21.35
N ASN A 868 -19.55 14.25 22.15
CA ASN A 868 -19.98 15.26 23.11
C ASN A 868 -20.57 16.49 22.42
N ASP A 869 -20.02 16.87 21.27
CA ASP A 869 -20.62 17.88 20.41
C ASP A 869 -21.79 17.27 19.61
N ALA A 870 -22.97 17.85 19.77
CA ALA A 870 -24.18 17.41 19.09
C ALA A 870 -24.06 17.50 17.56
N ALA A 871 -23.35 18.51 17.05
CA ALA A 871 -23.11 18.70 15.62
C ALA A 871 -22.29 17.55 14.99
N MET A 872 -21.54 16.82 15.79
CA MET A 872 -20.75 15.69 15.34
C MET A 872 -21.52 14.36 15.26
N ASN A 873 -22.70 14.28 15.85
CA ASN A 873 -23.57 13.11 15.81
C ASN A 873 -24.39 13.10 14.52
N THR A 874 -23.71 12.97 13.39
CA THR A 874 -24.29 13.14 12.04
C THR A 874 -24.77 11.84 11.42
N ASN A 875 -25.60 11.97 10.41
CA ASN A 875 -25.96 10.96 9.42
C ASN A 875 -25.60 11.51 8.05
N GLU A 876 -24.80 10.78 7.31
CA GLU A 876 -24.33 11.16 5.97
C GLU A 876 -24.74 10.07 4.98
N LEU A 877 -25.74 10.36 4.15
CA LEU A 877 -26.20 9.48 3.09
C LEU A 877 -25.44 9.82 1.80
N ILE A 878 -24.46 9.02 1.45
CA ILE A 878 -23.62 9.23 0.28
C ILE A 878 -24.12 8.34 -0.85
N TRP A 879 -24.54 8.98 -1.94
CA TRP A 879 -25.02 8.31 -3.14
C TRP A 879 -24.16 8.66 -4.36
N ASN A 880 -23.61 7.60 -5.00
CA ASN A 880 -22.84 7.73 -6.23
C ASN A 880 -23.46 6.85 -7.31
N ALA A 881 -23.40 7.28 -8.56
CA ALA A 881 -23.91 6.55 -9.69
C ALA A 881 -23.01 6.71 -10.92
N GLN A 882 -23.00 5.69 -11.76
CA GLN A 882 -22.27 5.68 -13.03
C GLN A 882 -23.09 4.94 -14.08
N VAL A 883 -23.20 5.54 -15.26
CA VAL A 883 -23.74 4.90 -16.45
C VAL A 883 -22.68 4.90 -17.53
N SER A 884 -22.39 3.76 -18.13
CA SER A 884 -21.42 3.66 -19.21
C SER A 884 -21.93 2.80 -20.35
N HIS A 885 -21.58 3.20 -21.58
CA HIS A 885 -21.88 2.42 -22.79
C HIS A 885 -20.66 2.39 -23.70
N SER A 886 -20.38 1.19 -24.22
CA SER A 886 -19.25 0.98 -25.12
C SER A 886 -19.68 0.84 -26.55
N PHE A 887 -19.09 1.65 -27.40
CA PHE A 887 -19.33 1.74 -28.84
C PHE A 887 -18.16 1.12 -29.62
N LEU A 888 -18.35 0.98 -30.92
CA LEU A 888 -17.40 0.46 -31.92
C LEU A 888 -17.07 -1.04 -31.71
N LYS A 889 -16.53 -1.64 -32.77
CA LYS A 889 -16.08 -3.04 -32.75
C LYS A 889 -14.95 -3.22 -31.69
N GLY A 890 -15.08 -4.23 -30.85
CA GLY A 890 -14.12 -4.48 -29.79
C GLY A 890 -14.25 -3.54 -28.59
N LYS A 891 -15.37 -2.81 -28.47
CA LYS A 891 -15.63 -1.85 -27.37
C LYS A 891 -14.50 -0.80 -27.25
N ALA A 892 -14.01 -0.31 -28.39
CA ALA A 892 -12.86 0.59 -28.41
C ALA A 892 -13.16 1.97 -27.84
N LEU A 893 -14.40 2.46 -27.96
CA LEU A 893 -14.83 3.74 -27.39
C LEU A 893 -15.88 3.49 -26.32
N THR A 894 -15.68 4.07 -25.13
CA THR A 894 -16.66 4.05 -24.04
C THR A 894 -16.97 5.47 -23.60
N LEU A 895 -18.27 5.78 -23.49
CA LEU A 895 -18.74 6.99 -22.81
C LEU A 895 -19.23 6.59 -21.43
N SER A 896 -18.85 7.36 -20.40
CA SER A 896 -19.25 7.10 -19.02
C SER A 896 -19.61 8.40 -18.33
N LEU A 897 -20.83 8.51 -17.84
CA LEU A 897 -21.30 9.58 -16.98
C LEU A 897 -21.17 9.11 -15.52
N GLN A 898 -20.46 9.86 -14.71
CA GLN A 898 -20.25 9.59 -13.30
C GLN A 898 -20.79 10.72 -12.46
N LEU A 899 -21.55 10.38 -11.42
CA LEU A 899 -22.15 11.28 -10.46
C LEU A 899 -21.63 10.93 -9.08
N TYR A 900 -21.03 11.88 -8.41
CA TYR A 900 -20.41 11.72 -7.10
C TYR A 900 -21.15 12.50 -6.05
N ASP A 901 -21.38 11.90 -4.87
CA ASP A 901 -22.05 12.49 -3.71
C ASP A 901 -23.28 13.31 -4.12
N ILE A 902 -24.21 12.66 -4.79
CA ILE A 902 -25.42 13.29 -5.40
C ILE A 902 -26.21 14.09 -4.35
N LEU A 903 -26.18 13.65 -3.08
CA LEU A 903 -26.91 14.24 -1.98
C LEU A 903 -26.10 15.31 -1.21
N GLN A 904 -24.84 15.56 -1.57
CA GLN A 904 -23.95 16.56 -0.96
C GLN A 904 -23.76 16.41 0.54
N GLN A 905 -23.63 15.19 1.05
CA GLN A 905 -23.56 14.92 2.48
C GLN A 905 -22.19 14.40 2.96
N GLN A 906 -21.19 14.36 2.10
CA GLN A 906 -19.86 13.88 2.47
C GLN A 906 -19.13 14.86 3.37
N SER A 907 -18.55 14.39 4.50
CA SER A 907 -17.68 15.15 5.40
C SER A 907 -16.31 14.49 5.58
N THR A 908 -15.34 15.26 6.13
CA THR A 908 -13.96 14.82 6.35
C THR A 908 -13.56 14.84 7.81
N PHE A 909 -14.53 14.74 8.70
CA PHE A 909 -14.31 14.77 10.12
C PHE A 909 -13.51 13.56 10.63
N SER A 910 -12.56 13.84 11.54
CA SER A 910 -11.82 12.81 12.26
C SER A 910 -11.61 13.17 13.73
N ARG A 911 -11.63 12.18 14.61
CA ARG A 911 -11.34 12.33 16.05
C ARG A 911 -10.15 11.46 16.44
N THR A 912 -9.24 12.04 17.21
CA THR A 912 -8.15 11.31 17.86
C THR A 912 -8.18 11.54 19.38
N VAL A 913 -7.89 10.49 20.16
CA VAL A 913 -7.82 10.56 21.61
C VAL A 913 -6.58 9.82 22.10
N ASN A 914 -5.82 10.46 22.96
CA ASN A 914 -4.66 9.86 23.62
C ASN A 914 -4.65 10.19 25.12
N ALA A 915 -3.55 9.90 25.84
CA ALA A 915 -3.45 10.14 27.28
C ALA A 915 -3.50 11.63 27.69
N MET A 916 -3.23 12.51 26.74
CA MET A 916 -2.98 13.93 27.02
C MET A 916 -4.04 14.84 26.37
N GLN A 917 -4.72 14.35 25.33
CA GLN A 917 -5.52 15.22 24.47
C GLN A 917 -6.62 14.44 23.74
N ARG A 918 -7.76 15.09 23.55
CA ARG A 918 -8.75 14.82 22.50
C ARG A 918 -8.61 15.87 21.40
N SER A 919 -8.62 15.47 20.15
CA SER A 919 -8.59 16.41 19.01
C SER A 919 -9.60 16.01 17.96
N ASP A 920 -10.46 16.93 17.58
CA ASP A 920 -11.45 16.85 16.52
C ASP A 920 -10.97 17.71 15.36
N THR A 921 -10.95 17.16 14.15
CA THR A 921 -10.40 17.85 12.98
C THR A 921 -11.32 17.67 11.80
N GLU A 922 -11.60 18.73 11.09
CA GLU A 922 -12.35 18.76 9.85
C GLU A 922 -11.53 19.46 8.76
N TYR A 923 -11.62 18.95 7.54
CA TYR A 923 -10.93 19.48 6.37
C TYR A 923 -11.93 19.88 5.30
N ASN A 924 -11.59 20.85 4.45
CA ASN A 924 -12.32 21.06 3.22
C ASN A 924 -12.25 19.80 2.32
N ALA A 925 -13.33 19.51 1.63
CA ALA A 925 -13.48 18.33 0.80
C ALA A 925 -13.98 18.70 -0.61
N ILE A 926 -13.78 17.79 -1.56
CA ILE A 926 -14.49 17.84 -2.84
C ILE A 926 -15.92 17.36 -2.58
N THR A 927 -16.87 18.26 -2.72
CA THR A 927 -18.31 17.99 -2.65
C THR A 927 -18.84 17.44 -3.97
N SER A 928 -20.15 17.28 -4.07
CA SER A 928 -20.89 16.75 -5.21
C SER A 928 -20.44 17.29 -6.57
N TYR A 929 -20.21 16.40 -7.52
CA TYR A 929 -19.90 16.76 -8.91
C TYR A 929 -20.30 15.66 -9.90
N ALA A 930 -20.47 16.04 -11.16
CA ALA A 930 -20.72 15.13 -12.28
C ALA A 930 -19.54 15.19 -13.26
N MET A 931 -19.16 14.06 -13.83
CA MET A 931 -18.11 13.98 -14.85
C MET A 931 -18.54 13.11 -16.03
N LEU A 932 -18.26 13.58 -17.25
CA LEU A 932 -18.38 12.81 -18.47
C LEU A 932 -17.00 12.34 -18.92
N HIS A 933 -16.80 11.04 -18.99
CA HIS A 933 -15.58 10.39 -19.45
C HIS A 933 -15.72 9.90 -20.87
N VAL A 934 -14.70 10.14 -21.68
CA VAL A 934 -14.51 9.59 -23.03
C VAL A 934 -13.28 8.69 -22.97
N ILE A 935 -13.48 7.37 -23.05
CA ILE A 935 -12.43 6.38 -22.93
C ILE A 935 -12.20 5.71 -24.26
N TYR A 936 -10.98 5.82 -24.80
CA TYR A 936 -10.59 5.18 -26.06
C TYR A 936 -9.48 4.15 -25.83
N ARG A 937 -9.69 2.94 -26.36
CA ARG A 937 -8.77 1.80 -26.23
C ARG A 937 -8.34 1.31 -27.60
N LEU A 938 -7.04 1.28 -27.82
CA LEU A 938 -6.43 0.73 -29.02
C LEU A 938 -5.48 -0.40 -28.64
N ASN A 939 -5.78 -1.61 -29.11
CA ASN A 939 -4.98 -2.79 -28.84
C ASN A 939 -4.49 -3.38 -30.18
N LEU A 940 -3.18 -3.25 -30.43
CA LEU A 940 -2.52 -3.72 -31.64
C LEU A 940 -1.62 -4.90 -31.31
N PHE A 941 -2.19 -6.10 -31.32
CA PHE A 941 -1.44 -7.33 -31.04
C PHE A 941 -1.22 -8.13 -32.32
N GLY A 942 0.02 -8.60 -32.54
CA GLY A 942 0.40 -9.35 -33.73
C GLY A 942 0.00 -10.81 -33.64
N GLY A 943 -1.10 -11.17 -34.36
CA GLY A 943 -1.56 -12.53 -34.52
C GLY A 943 -3.02 -12.55 -35.01
N LYS A 944 -3.36 -13.49 -35.94
CA LYS A 944 -4.75 -13.67 -36.38
C LYS A 944 -5.72 -13.96 -35.23
N SER A 945 -5.27 -14.68 -34.19
CA SER A 945 -6.02 -15.01 -32.98
C SER A 945 -6.36 -13.82 -32.08
N ALA A 946 -5.56 -12.75 -32.07
CA ALA A 946 -5.87 -11.55 -31.30
C ALA A 946 -7.02 -10.73 -31.93
N ARG A 947 -7.21 -10.80 -33.23
CA ARG A 947 -8.32 -10.14 -33.94
C ARG A 947 -9.65 -10.88 -33.76
N GLU A 948 -9.62 -12.20 -33.53
CA GLU A 948 -10.82 -13.04 -33.34
C GLU A 948 -11.31 -13.04 -31.89
N GLY A 949 -10.42 -12.89 -30.90
CA GLY A 949 -10.78 -12.76 -29.48
C GLY A 949 -11.49 -11.45 -29.13
N MET A 950 -11.49 -10.46 -30.05
CA MET A 950 -12.25 -9.21 -29.92
C MET A 950 -13.68 -9.30 -30.46
N ARG A 951 -14.06 -10.43 -31.07
CA ARG A 951 -15.45 -10.69 -31.48
C ARG A 951 -16.17 -11.29 -30.27
N GLY A 952 -16.95 -10.45 -29.59
CA GLY A 952 -17.96 -10.94 -28.65
C GLY A 952 -18.97 -11.87 -29.36
N PRO A 953 -19.73 -12.69 -28.61
CA PRO A 953 -20.71 -13.60 -29.23
C PRO A 953 -21.72 -12.78 -30.02
N GLU A 954 -21.72 -12.98 -31.36
CA GLU A 954 -22.75 -12.48 -32.24
C GLU A 954 -24.04 -13.22 -31.87
N GLY A 955 -25.08 -12.45 -31.52
CA GLY A 955 -26.43 -12.96 -31.38
C GLY A 955 -26.97 -13.51 -32.72
N PRO A 956 -28.01 -14.35 -32.70
CA PRO A 956 -28.50 -15.02 -33.90
C PRO A 956 -29.21 -14.05 -34.83
N GLU A 957 -28.58 -13.58 -35.89
CA GLU A 957 -29.25 -12.94 -37.01
C GLU A 957 -29.33 -13.87 -38.20
N GLY A 958 -30.52 -13.82 -38.72
CA GLY A 958 -31.12 -14.73 -39.62
C GLY A 958 -30.46 -14.89 -40.98
N ARG A 959 -30.76 -16.06 -41.53
CA ARG A 959 -30.61 -16.49 -42.93
C ARG A 959 -31.13 -15.42 -43.91
N ARG A 960 -30.26 -15.03 -44.84
CA ARG A 960 -30.70 -14.78 -46.21
C ARG A 960 -29.71 -15.40 -47.18
N GLY A 961 -30.26 -16.34 -47.96
CA GLY A 961 -29.58 -17.02 -49.03
C GLY A 961 -29.48 -16.17 -50.29
N GLY A 962 -28.64 -16.55 -51.21
CA GLY A 962 -28.63 -16.05 -52.56
C GLY A 962 -27.35 -16.42 -53.33
N PHE A 963 -27.44 -17.51 -54.11
CA PHE A 963 -26.93 -17.75 -55.49
C PHE A 963 -25.53 -17.25 -55.88
N GLY A 964 -24.53 -18.10 -56.23
CA GLY A 964 -24.46 -18.73 -57.54
C GLY A 964 -23.20 -18.31 -58.28
N GLY A 965 -22.23 -19.10 -58.43
CA GLY A 965 -21.17 -19.46 -59.34
C GLY A 965 -20.79 -18.48 -60.50
N PRO A 966 -19.91 -18.96 -61.43
CA PRO A 966 -18.52 -19.41 -61.25
C PRO A 966 -17.54 -18.66 -62.22
N ASP A 967 -16.24 -19.06 -62.19
CA ASP A 967 -15.21 -18.99 -63.25
C ASP A 967 -14.61 -17.64 -63.68
N GLY A 968 -13.27 -17.64 -63.75
CA GLY A 968 -12.52 -16.79 -64.68
C GLY A 968 -11.10 -16.40 -64.31
N ARG A 969 -10.20 -17.27 -64.46
CA ARG A 969 -8.80 -17.15 -64.99
C ARG A 969 -8.17 -15.79 -65.24
N ARG A 970 -6.89 -15.66 -64.78
CA ARG A 970 -5.68 -15.20 -65.51
C ARG A 970 -5.36 -13.70 -65.64
N GLY A 971 -4.06 -13.48 -65.39
CA GLY A 971 -3.22 -12.44 -66.04
C GLY A 971 -2.82 -11.35 -65.06
N GLY A 972 -1.58 -11.06 -64.69
CA GLY A 972 -0.32 -11.06 -65.38
C GLY A 972 0.10 -9.61 -65.65
N PHE A 973 1.35 -9.28 -65.33
CA PHE A 973 2.09 -8.04 -65.66
C PHE A 973 1.77 -6.82 -64.81
N GLY A 974 2.73 -6.09 -64.18
CA GLY A 974 4.13 -5.82 -64.51
C GLY A 974 4.35 -4.30 -64.42
N GLY A 975 5.41 -3.93 -63.72
CA GLY A 975 6.15 -2.76 -64.16
C GLY A 975 6.11 -1.46 -63.33
N ALA A 976 7.22 -1.18 -62.71
CA ALA A 976 7.94 0.14 -62.67
C ALA A 976 7.24 1.36 -62.03
N GLY A 977 7.78 2.01 -60.99
CA GLY A 977 8.99 2.78 -61.07
C GLY A 977 8.72 4.21 -60.61
N GLY A 978 9.57 4.78 -59.83
CA GLY A 978 9.69 6.23 -59.50
C GLY A 978 9.17 6.57 -58.08
N GLY A 979 9.89 7.02 -57.12
CA GLY A 979 11.04 7.90 -57.09
C GLY A 979 10.65 9.31 -56.66
N PHE A 980 11.38 9.85 -55.67
CA PHE A 980 11.30 11.23 -55.13
C PHE A 980 10.32 11.39 -53.98
N GLY A 981 10.65 11.98 -52.82
CA GLY A 981 11.76 12.79 -52.43
C GLY A 981 11.39 13.42 -51.06
N ARG A 982 12.31 13.48 -50.17
CA ARG A 982 12.22 14.29 -48.92
C ARG A 982 12.18 15.78 -49.27
N PRO A 983 11.61 16.65 -48.45
CA PRO A 983 12.54 17.37 -47.56
C PRO A 983 12.10 17.60 -46.11
N ARG A 984 13.10 17.85 -45.36
CA ARG A 984 13.22 18.41 -44.01
C ARG A 984 12.34 19.64 -43.77
N PHE A 985 11.78 19.74 -42.59
CA PHE A 985 12.12 20.76 -41.60
C PHE A 985 11.79 20.17 -40.21
#